data_68d1a0da8dfb9ac04a6a351c75aca720
#
_entry.id   68d1a0da8dfb9ac04a6a351c75aca720
#
_cell.length_a   1.000
_cell.length_b   1.000
_cell.length_c   1.000
_cell.angle_alpha   90.00
_cell.angle_beta   90.00
_cell.angle_gamma   90.00
#
_symmetry.space_group_name_H-M   'P 1'
#
loop_
_entity.id
_entity.type
_entity.pdbx_description
1 polymer ?
#
loop_
_entity_poly.entity_id
_entity_poly.type
_entity_poly.pdbx_seq_one_letter_code
_entity_poly.pdbx_strand_id
1 'polypeptide(L)'
;MRTKLRGHTCPPDRVPQGSLRIRFLHLAFANTWEIYLILLVASFLRFYQVDTSEFDDDQAILFRLAHDAVYHGLLPITSNTASISIAHPPGVIYLFMLPAALSANPLWGVVFVGIFNMIAVLLTYLFTRRYYGRLAGTVGAFLYATALKPLTYGRFIWQPNLMPPFVVLFVFALFLGVVERRKGWLFPALLLLGILYQMHETAILLFVPLLVAVVLAPGTIRWRDLAFAFVLLLIIFSPYLLWEFSTKFADLLTLYRLEGHGRLYLEGIGYYLFFISSFGTPPANMHSVVRMLAPLLSWLGVVMPLLAAGGFVTAGWVVMWTPYQAAPAPPGRLQGIALRIASTLRLGWGFVRRWWTTLPATPYRCGLLLLLVWQIVPLLLLLLHKIGLTWHYFLILMPGPFILIGLFVSILVRWSRNHGQKWNILRYGTYVLISLVIIAQIVNCTVAIVDTASGNFSDRDFPPYPYHNDLRSLQHALNEADKLAQQRHLNRVYITTDAATQTALRYLAEQMQTPTTLFDATKCLVLPNSATGPAVLLVGPYDGLTNALLRQFASATLIDQPARLGGPPFRLYVVTPNAGQGASHDGFVQNLQLLDGRAQHLNLYNSSWLVTRWSFMWSEQPRFRTTYNYALTVLPNGDSEQSRQSLCTFTSMREGDELLVAFDLPVGGSVPTSVTIRTQYFVTVPNDPVYGPLHAETNNSLNTAWVTLQATDGEDSITVVAK
;
A
#
# COMPACT_ATOMS: atom_id res chain seq x y z
N MET A 1 47.36 22.70 -12.31
CA MET A 1 45.92 22.33 -12.21
C MET A 1 45.18 23.11 -11.12
N ARG A 2 45.79 24.09 -10.47
CA ARG A 2 45.29 24.79 -9.25
C ARG A 2 44.65 26.16 -9.47
N THR A 3 44.61 26.70 -10.69
CA THR A 3 44.34 28.14 -10.87
C THR A 3 43.08 28.49 -11.68
N LYS A 4 42.28 27.54 -12.14
CA LYS A 4 41.07 27.84 -12.94
C LYS A 4 39.74 27.47 -12.31
N LEU A 5 39.71 27.09 -11.03
CA LEU A 5 38.43 26.89 -10.29
C LEU A 5 38.04 28.11 -9.43
N ARG A 6 38.80 29.21 -9.52
CA ARG A 6 38.39 30.48 -8.96
C ARG A 6 37.36 31.12 -9.88
N GLY A 7 36.12 31.16 -9.48
CA GLY A 7 35.18 32.13 -9.99
C GLY A 7 33.93 31.68 -10.71
N HIS A 8 33.44 30.46 -10.46
CA HIS A 8 32.03 30.16 -10.84
C HIS A 8 31.24 29.69 -9.59
N THR A 9 31.07 30.63 -8.66
CA THR A 9 29.75 30.76 -8.04
C THR A 9 28.79 30.92 -9.20
N CYS A 10 27.79 30.01 -9.35
CA CYS A 10 26.59 30.38 -10.13
C CYS A 10 26.22 31.79 -9.67
N PRO A 11 26.18 32.79 -10.54
CA PRO A 11 25.47 34.01 -10.17
C PRO A 11 24.07 33.51 -9.80
N PRO A 12 23.53 33.85 -8.62
CA PRO A 12 22.12 33.78 -8.50
C PRO A 12 21.63 34.74 -9.62
N ASP A 13 21.06 34.17 -10.69
CA ASP A 13 20.20 34.99 -11.53
C ASP A 13 19.33 35.72 -10.55
N ARG A 14 19.54 37.05 -10.47
CA ARG A 14 18.87 37.91 -9.51
C ARG A 14 17.39 37.60 -9.58
N VAL A 15 16.89 36.87 -8.61
CA VAL A 15 15.45 36.58 -8.50
C VAL A 15 14.79 37.94 -8.34
N PRO A 16 13.99 38.39 -9.32
CA PRO A 16 13.32 39.65 -9.21
C PRO A 16 12.39 39.59 -8.01
N GLN A 17 12.63 40.45 -7.02
CA GLN A 17 11.73 40.65 -5.88
C GLN A 17 10.48 41.39 -6.36
N GLY A 18 9.58 40.73 -7.03
CA GLY A 18 8.35 41.35 -7.50
C GLY A 18 7.31 40.30 -7.88
N SER A 19 6.16 40.38 -7.24
CA SER A 19 4.90 39.71 -7.50
C SER A 19 4.98 38.20 -7.85
N LEU A 20 5.01 37.39 -6.83
CA LEU A 20 5.38 35.98 -6.88
C LEU A 20 4.33 35.02 -7.48
N ARG A 21 3.10 35.41 -7.71
CA ARG A 21 2.03 34.41 -7.96
C ARG A 21 1.81 34.07 -9.44
N ILE A 22 2.02 34.94 -10.38
CA ILE A 22 1.68 34.69 -11.79
C ILE A 22 2.93 34.46 -12.66
N ARG A 23 4.04 35.13 -12.38
CA ARG A 23 5.30 34.96 -13.12
C ARG A 23 5.96 33.58 -12.92
N PHE A 24 5.72 32.91 -11.79
CA PHE A 24 6.31 31.58 -11.50
C PHE A 24 5.74 30.49 -12.42
N LEU A 25 4.43 30.52 -12.65
CA LEU A 25 3.77 29.59 -13.58
C LEU A 25 4.14 29.89 -15.04
N HIS A 26 4.10 31.14 -15.47
CA HIS A 26 4.43 31.51 -16.85
C HIS A 26 5.88 31.23 -17.23
N LEU A 27 6.86 31.50 -16.37
CA LEU A 27 8.27 31.19 -16.62
C LEU A 27 8.60 29.68 -16.54
N ALA A 28 7.86 28.92 -15.72
CA ALA A 28 8.04 27.49 -15.64
C ALA A 28 7.49 26.76 -16.87
N PHE A 29 6.35 27.20 -17.41
CA PHE A 29 5.66 26.48 -18.47
C PHE A 29 5.98 27.00 -19.89
N ALA A 30 6.24 28.29 -20.07
CA ALA A 30 6.38 28.87 -21.42
C ALA A 30 7.67 28.52 -22.17
N ASN A 31 8.74 28.11 -21.48
CA ASN A 31 10.05 27.85 -22.10
C ASN A 31 10.59 26.43 -21.91
N THR A 32 9.74 25.44 -21.54
CA THR A 32 10.23 24.09 -21.20
C THR A 32 9.30 23.01 -21.73
N TRP A 33 9.46 22.70 -23.01
CA TRP A 33 8.70 21.63 -23.67
C TRP A 33 8.95 20.23 -23.06
N GLU A 34 10.14 20.00 -22.46
CA GLU A 34 10.51 18.71 -21.88
C GLU A 34 9.57 18.26 -20.76
N ILE A 35 9.00 19.20 -19.97
CA ILE A 35 8.06 18.81 -18.90
C ILE A 35 6.76 18.25 -19.49
N TYR A 36 6.31 18.77 -20.61
CA TYR A 36 5.10 18.23 -21.26
C TYR A 36 5.32 16.82 -21.77
N LEU A 37 6.52 16.52 -22.34
CA LEU A 37 6.88 15.17 -22.75
C LEU A 37 6.97 14.23 -21.54
N ILE A 38 7.62 14.66 -20.45
CA ILE A 38 7.73 13.88 -19.23
C ILE A 38 6.34 13.55 -18.67
N LEU A 39 5.46 14.55 -18.58
CA LEU A 39 4.10 14.35 -18.07
C LEU A 39 3.26 13.49 -19.02
N LEU A 40 3.42 13.61 -20.32
CA LEU A 40 2.73 12.76 -21.29
C LEU A 40 3.11 11.28 -21.11
N VAL A 41 4.41 10.98 -21.05
CA VAL A 41 4.90 9.61 -20.80
C VAL A 41 4.47 9.11 -19.42
N ALA A 42 4.61 9.94 -18.39
CA ALA A 42 4.18 9.59 -17.03
C ALA A 42 2.67 9.33 -16.97
N SER A 43 1.86 10.10 -17.68
CA SER A 43 0.41 9.92 -17.76
C SER A 43 0.05 8.62 -18.45
N PHE A 44 0.64 8.35 -19.61
CA PHE A 44 0.44 7.08 -20.31
C PHE A 44 0.74 5.88 -19.41
N LEU A 45 1.91 5.86 -18.77
CA LEU A 45 2.31 4.75 -17.91
C LEU A 45 1.41 4.57 -16.67
N ARG A 46 0.81 5.65 -16.14
CA ARG A 46 -0.04 5.57 -14.95
C ARG A 46 -1.49 5.24 -15.24
N PHE A 47 -2.00 5.67 -16.39
CA PHE A 47 -3.44 5.54 -16.68
C PHE A 47 -3.78 4.48 -17.74
N TYR A 48 -2.80 4.02 -18.52
CA TYR A 48 -3.03 2.93 -19.46
C TYR A 48 -3.36 1.63 -18.69
N GLN A 49 -4.49 0.99 -19.00
CA GLN A 49 -4.98 -0.24 -18.33
C GLN A 49 -5.06 -0.08 -16.79
N VAL A 50 -5.51 1.07 -16.32
CA VAL A 50 -5.52 1.40 -14.88
C VAL A 50 -6.51 0.57 -14.08
N ASP A 51 -7.54 0.03 -14.71
CA ASP A 51 -8.54 -0.87 -14.15
C ASP A 51 -7.99 -2.28 -13.81
N THR A 52 -6.79 -2.63 -14.30
CA THR A 52 -6.06 -3.83 -13.87
C THR A 52 -5.28 -3.64 -12.57
N SER A 53 -5.57 -2.57 -11.84
CA SER A 53 -4.97 -2.32 -10.53
C SER A 53 -5.44 -3.32 -9.49
N GLU A 54 -4.56 -3.61 -8.54
CA GLU A 54 -4.88 -4.40 -7.35
C GLU A 54 -6.08 -3.83 -6.59
N PHE A 55 -7.02 -4.69 -6.21
CA PHE A 55 -8.17 -4.34 -5.40
C PHE A 55 -8.54 -5.50 -4.47
N ASP A 56 -7.80 -5.61 -3.39
CA ASP A 56 -7.99 -6.57 -2.30
C ASP A 56 -8.58 -5.85 -1.06
N ASP A 57 -8.59 -6.51 0.07
CA ASP A 57 -9.21 -6.00 1.31
C ASP A 57 -8.71 -4.62 1.73
N ASP A 58 -7.39 -4.38 1.71
CA ASP A 58 -6.81 -3.09 2.11
C ASP A 58 -7.30 -1.93 1.24
N GLN A 59 -7.32 -2.13 -0.09
CA GLN A 59 -7.79 -1.14 -1.05
C GLN A 59 -9.29 -0.89 -0.89
N ALA A 60 -10.03 -1.97 -0.71
CA ALA A 60 -11.48 -1.91 -0.51
C ALA A 60 -11.86 -1.22 0.79
N ILE A 61 -11.18 -1.51 1.91
CA ILE A 61 -11.40 -0.85 3.21
C ILE A 61 -11.19 0.66 3.07
N LEU A 62 -10.07 1.09 2.48
CA LEU A 62 -9.75 2.51 2.35
C LEU A 62 -10.80 3.27 1.52
N PHE A 63 -11.19 2.71 0.36
CA PHE A 63 -12.15 3.37 -0.50
C PHE A 63 -13.57 3.32 0.06
N ARG A 64 -13.97 2.20 0.70
CA ARG A 64 -15.24 2.03 1.40
C ARG A 64 -15.41 3.06 2.51
N LEU A 65 -14.40 3.22 3.38
CA LEU A 65 -14.46 4.21 4.47
C LEU A 65 -14.65 5.63 3.96
N ALA A 66 -13.97 5.97 2.86
CA ALA A 66 -14.15 7.26 2.20
C ALA A 66 -15.55 7.42 1.61
N HIS A 67 -16.09 6.37 0.99
CA HIS A 67 -17.45 6.32 0.45
C HIS A 67 -18.50 6.44 1.57
N ASP A 68 -18.34 5.69 2.66
CA ASP A 68 -19.25 5.74 3.82
C ASP A 68 -19.27 7.14 4.46
N ALA A 69 -18.11 7.81 4.52
CA ALA A 69 -18.04 9.19 5.01
C ALA A 69 -18.82 10.17 4.12
N VAL A 70 -18.78 10.00 2.80
CA VAL A 70 -19.44 10.89 1.84
C VAL A 70 -20.95 10.63 1.77
N TYR A 71 -21.36 9.36 1.67
CA TYR A 71 -22.75 9.01 1.37
C TYR A 71 -23.58 8.69 2.59
N HIS A 72 -22.94 8.26 3.69
CA HIS A 72 -23.62 7.90 4.93
C HIS A 72 -23.28 8.83 6.11
N GLY A 73 -22.42 9.84 5.90
CA GLY A 73 -22.03 10.78 6.94
C GLY A 73 -21.16 10.17 8.05
N LEU A 74 -20.61 8.97 7.83
CA LEU A 74 -19.79 8.23 8.80
C LEU A 74 -18.33 8.67 8.72
N LEU A 75 -18.01 9.81 9.32
CA LEU A 75 -16.65 10.35 9.26
C LEU A 75 -15.70 9.51 10.13
N PRO A 76 -14.65 8.90 9.53
CA PRO A 76 -13.73 8.03 10.27
C PRO A 76 -12.79 8.84 11.16
N ILE A 77 -12.49 8.31 12.35
CA ILE A 77 -11.49 8.85 13.29
C ILE A 77 -10.16 8.11 13.22
N THR A 78 -10.15 6.93 12.60
CA THR A 78 -8.97 6.12 12.26
C THR A 78 -9.11 5.60 10.84
N SER A 79 -8.05 4.95 10.31
CA SER A 79 -8.08 4.19 9.06
C SER A 79 -8.00 2.68 9.37
N ASN A 80 -7.58 1.86 8.40
CA ASN A 80 -7.30 0.44 8.61
C ASN A 80 -6.16 0.25 9.63
N THR A 81 -6.04 -0.97 10.14
CA THR A 81 -4.99 -1.32 11.11
C THR A 81 -3.71 -1.77 10.41
N ALA A 82 -2.57 -1.36 10.96
CA ALA A 82 -1.26 -1.89 10.58
C ALA A 82 -1.11 -3.36 11.01
N SER A 83 -0.15 -4.08 10.41
CA SER A 83 0.17 -5.47 10.74
C SER A 83 0.56 -5.72 12.21
N ILE A 84 0.89 -4.67 12.95
CA ILE A 84 1.19 -4.68 14.39
C ILE A 84 -0.01 -4.30 15.26
N SER A 85 -1.23 -4.36 14.71
CA SER A 85 -2.49 -4.05 15.38
C SER A 85 -2.58 -2.62 15.92
N ILE A 86 -1.96 -1.66 15.24
CA ILE A 86 -2.07 -0.22 15.52
C ILE A 86 -2.95 0.41 14.44
N ALA A 87 -3.87 1.26 14.84
CA ALA A 87 -4.71 1.98 13.90
C ALA A 87 -3.94 3.10 13.18
N HIS A 88 -4.09 3.20 11.86
CA HIS A 88 -3.55 4.34 11.13
C HIS A 88 -4.42 5.59 11.33
N PRO A 89 -3.83 6.79 11.33
CA PRO A 89 -4.61 8.03 11.34
C PRO A 89 -5.52 8.17 10.10
N PRO A 90 -6.66 8.90 10.19
CA PRO A 90 -7.69 8.94 9.15
C PRO A 90 -7.39 9.84 7.95
N GLY A 91 -6.30 10.62 7.96
CA GLY A 91 -6.05 11.66 6.97
C GLY A 91 -6.04 11.19 5.51
N VAL A 92 -5.63 9.95 5.28
CA VAL A 92 -5.69 9.33 3.96
C VAL A 92 -7.15 9.12 3.50
N ILE A 93 -8.04 8.72 4.41
CA ILE A 93 -9.45 8.54 4.08
C ILE A 93 -10.07 9.87 3.66
N TYR A 94 -9.73 10.97 4.35
CA TYR A 94 -10.23 12.30 4.00
C TYR A 94 -9.78 12.75 2.60
N LEU A 95 -8.60 12.34 2.15
CA LEU A 95 -8.17 12.57 0.78
C LEU A 95 -8.97 11.71 -0.22
N PHE A 96 -9.23 10.44 0.09
CA PHE A 96 -10.03 9.56 -0.77
C PHE A 96 -11.52 9.93 -0.81
N MET A 97 -12.04 10.73 0.13
CA MET A 97 -13.40 11.29 0.02
C MET A 97 -13.60 12.11 -1.26
N LEU A 98 -12.53 12.72 -1.81
CA LEU A 98 -12.63 13.49 -3.07
C LEU A 98 -13.02 12.59 -4.26
N PRO A 99 -12.28 11.52 -4.59
CA PRO A 99 -12.69 10.61 -5.67
C PRO A 99 -13.97 9.83 -5.32
N ALA A 100 -14.21 9.45 -4.06
CA ALA A 100 -15.43 8.78 -3.64
C ALA A 100 -16.68 9.66 -3.84
N ALA A 101 -16.59 10.98 -3.64
CA ALA A 101 -17.66 11.93 -3.93
C ALA A 101 -17.98 12.04 -5.44
N LEU A 102 -17.04 11.71 -6.31
CA LEU A 102 -17.26 11.70 -7.77
C LEU A 102 -17.98 10.42 -8.21
N SER A 103 -17.68 9.28 -7.60
CA SER A 103 -18.27 8.00 -7.97
C SER A 103 -18.02 6.93 -6.90
N ALA A 104 -18.97 6.02 -6.70
CA ALA A 104 -18.80 4.81 -5.91
C ALA A 104 -17.83 3.79 -6.56
N ASN A 105 -17.45 3.97 -7.83
CA ASN A 105 -16.51 3.07 -8.50
C ASN A 105 -15.06 3.33 -8.00
N PRO A 106 -14.37 2.31 -7.42
CA PRO A 106 -13.00 2.45 -6.92
C PRO A 106 -11.97 2.87 -7.97
N LEU A 107 -12.27 2.72 -9.25
CA LEU A 107 -11.42 3.18 -10.34
C LEU A 107 -11.03 4.66 -10.19
N TRP A 108 -11.93 5.50 -9.68
CA TRP A 108 -11.64 6.91 -9.43
C TRP A 108 -10.63 7.12 -8.30
N GLY A 109 -10.61 6.23 -7.32
CA GLY A 109 -9.56 6.21 -6.29
C GLY A 109 -8.19 5.89 -6.89
N VAL A 110 -8.11 4.92 -7.81
CA VAL A 110 -6.86 4.58 -8.51
C VAL A 110 -6.39 5.75 -9.38
N VAL A 111 -7.30 6.36 -10.14
CA VAL A 111 -6.99 7.55 -10.96
C VAL A 111 -6.48 8.70 -10.08
N PHE A 112 -7.07 8.90 -8.91
CA PHE A 112 -6.64 9.91 -7.95
C PHE A 112 -5.20 9.68 -7.47
N VAL A 113 -4.82 8.45 -7.13
CA VAL A 113 -3.43 8.08 -6.80
C VAL A 113 -2.50 8.38 -7.98
N GLY A 114 -2.91 8.03 -9.20
CA GLY A 114 -2.16 8.35 -10.42
C GLY A 114 -1.89 9.84 -10.59
N ILE A 115 -2.91 10.69 -10.34
CA ILE A 115 -2.79 12.16 -10.39
C ILE A 115 -1.79 12.66 -9.35
N PHE A 116 -1.85 12.16 -8.11
CA PHE A 116 -0.89 12.54 -7.05
C PHE A 116 0.54 12.18 -7.45
N ASN A 117 0.76 11.02 -8.05
CA ASN A 117 2.06 10.63 -8.55
C ASN A 117 2.53 11.46 -9.76
N MET A 118 1.61 11.92 -10.60
CA MET A 118 1.92 12.90 -11.65
C MET A 118 2.38 14.24 -11.05
N ILE A 119 1.72 14.71 -10.00
CA ILE A 119 2.14 15.91 -9.24
C ILE A 119 3.54 15.70 -8.65
N ALA A 120 3.85 14.52 -8.13
CA ALA A 120 5.20 14.22 -7.62
C ALA A 120 6.27 14.34 -8.72
N VAL A 121 6.00 13.84 -9.93
CA VAL A 121 6.89 14.00 -11.10
C VAL A 121 7.10 15.47 -11.44
N LEU A 122 6.02 16.25 -11.52
CA LEU A 122 6.08 17.68 -11.78
C LEU A 122 6.90 18.43 -10.71
N LEU A 123 6.61 18.17 -9.45
CA LEU A 123 7.33 18.79 -8.32
C LEU A 123 8.81 18.40 -8.31
N THR A 124 9.13 17.16 -8.66
CA THR A 124 10.53 16.70 -8.81
C THR A 124 11.26 17.50 -9.88
N TYR A 125 10.62 17.72 -11.03
CA TYR A 125 11.18 18.56 -12.09
C TYR A 125 11.40 19.99 -11.61
N LEU A 126 10.38 20.62 -11.02
CA LEU A 126 10.44 22.01 -10.58
C LEU A 126 11.50 22.22 -9.49
N PHE A 127 11.54 21.33 -8.49
CA PHE A 127 12.52 21.37 -7.42
C PHE A 127 13.94 21.21 -7.95
N THR A 128 14.19 20.15 -8.71
CA THR A 128 15.52 19.81 -9.21
C THR A 128 16.04 20.86 -10.18
N ARG A 129 15.16 21.38 -11.06
CA ARG A 129 15.49 22.46 -11.97
C ARG A 129 15.86 23.75 -11.22
N ARG A 130 15.13 24.10 -10.17
CA ARG A 130 15.36 25.32 -9.40
C ARG A 130 16.75 25.33 -8.74
N TYR A 131 17.14 24.23 -8.14
CA TYR A 131 18.37 24.17 -7.34
C TYR A 131 19.58 23.64 -8.09
N TYR A 132 19.39 22.81 -9.12
CA TYR A 132 20.47 22.11 -9.83
C TYR A 132 20.50 22.34 -11.35
N GLY A 133 19.52 23.04 -11.87
CA GLY A 133 19.46 23.43 -13.28
C GLY A 133 18.60 22.52 -14.16
N ARG A 134 18.34 22.99 -15.39
CA ARG A 134 17.40 22.38 -16.34
C ARG A 134 17.72 20.91 -16.65
N LEU A 135 18.98 20.60 -16.97
CA LEU A 135 19.40 19.22 -17.31
C LEU A 135 19.17 18.28 -16.10
N ALA A 136 19.52 18.71 -14.88
CA ALA A 136 19.29 17.91 -13.68
C ALA A 136 17.79 17.64 -13.48
N GLY A 137 16.95 18.68 -13.66
CA GLY A 137 15.49 18.56 -13.53
C GLY A 137 14.90 17.60 -14.55
N THR A 138 15.30 17.73 -15.81
CA THR A 138 14.82 16.85 -16.90
C THR A 138 15.19 15.39 -16.64
N VAL A 139 16.47 15.11 -16.35
CA VAL A 139 16.95 13.75 -16.10
C VAL A 139 16.30 13.15 -14.86
N GLY A 140 16.32 13.87 -13.74
CA GLY A 140 15.77 13.37 -12.48
C GLY A 140 14.28 13.08 -12.56
N ALA A 141 13.49 14.00 -13.12
CA ALA A 141 12.06 13.80 -13.25
C ALA A 141 11.70 12.71 -14.28
N PHE A 142 12.44 12.60 -15.39
CA PHE A 142 12.16 11.56 -16.40
C PHE A 142 12.45 10.17 -15.85
N LEU A 143 13.61 9.98 -15.21
CA LEU A 143 13.98 8.70 -14.59
C LEU A 143 12.99 8.31 -13.48
N TYR A 144 12.53 9.27 -12.66
CA TYR A 144 11.50 9.00 -11.66
C TYR A 144 10.14 8.63 -12.29
N ALA A 145 9.76 9.33 -13.37
CA ALA A 145 8.49 9.08 -14.07
C ALA A 145 8.41 7.67 -14.68
N THR A 146 9.56 7.13 -15.10
CA THR A 146 9.68 5.83 -15.78
C THR A 146 10.28 4.72 -14.93
N ALA A 147 10.52 4.95 -13.64
CA ALA A 147 10.98 3.92 -12.72
C ALA A 147 9.83 2.96 -12.37
N LEU A 148 10.00 1.65 -12.60
CA LEU A 148 8.93 0.65 -12.51
C LEU A 148 8.33 0.58 -11.09
N LYS A 149 9.16 0.49 -10.05
CA LYS A 149 8.64 0.33 -8.67
C LYS A 149 7.88 1.57 -8.19
N PRO A 150 8.38 2.81 -8.32
CA PRO A 150 7.57 4.00 -8.07
C PRO A 150 6.31 4.10 -8.93
N LEU A 151 6.37 3.63 -10.18
CA LEU A 151 5.20 3.57 -11.05
C LEU A 151 4.14 2.62 -10.52
N THR A 152 4.52 1.40 -10.08
CA THR A 152 3.60 0.41 -9.52
C THR A 152 2.82 1.01 -8.34
N TYR A 153 3.53 1.64 -7.38
CA TYR A 153 2.88 2.34 -6.25
C TYR A 153 2.05 3.55 -6.67
N GLY A 154 2.20 4.05 -7.86
CA GLY A 154 1.36 5.10 -8.43
C GLY A 154 0.08 4.62 -9.11
N ARG A 155 -0.28 3.32 -9.01
CA ARG A 155 -1.35 2.70 -9.81
C ARG A 155 -2.40 1.93 -9.00
N PHE A 156 -2.36 1.94 -7.67
CA PHE A 156 -3.39 1.32 -6.83
C PHE A 156 -3.67 2.13 -5.57
N ILE A 157 -4.84 1.91 -4.99
CA ILE A 157 -5.29 2.58 -3.77
C ILE A 157 -4.49 2.04 -2.58
N TRP A 158 -3.70 2.92 -1.94
CA TRP A 158 -3.03 2.60 -0.68
C TRP A 158 -2.55 3.87 0.01
N GLN A 159 -2.42 3.84 1.36
CA GLN A 159 -2.04 5.02 2.12
C GLN A 159 -0.69 5.61 1.69
N PRO A 160 0.41 4.83 1.65
CA PRO A 160 1.73 5.38 1.35
C PRO A 160 1.87 5.87 -0.10
N ASN A 161 0.95 5.47 -1.00
CA ASN A 161 1.01 5.82 -2.42
C ASN A 161 0.74 7.31 -2.69
N LEU A 162 0.13 8.01 -1.73
CA LEU A 162 -0.11 9.46 -1.81
C LEU A 162 1.06 10.30 -1.26
N MET A 163 2.06 9.69 -0.60
CA MET A 163 3.17 10.40 0.06
C MET A 163 4.09 11.18 -0.89
N PRO A 164 4.47 10.67 -2.08
CA PRO A 164 5.56 11.26 -2.87
C PRO A 164 5.46 12.77 -3.14
N PRO A 165 4.32 13.36 -3.54
CA PRO A 165 4.24 14.81 -3.75
C PRO A 165 4.46 15.60 -2.45
N PHE A 166 3.96 15.12 -1.33
CA PHE A 166 4.13 15.78 -0.03
C PHE A 166 5.58 15.68 0.47
N VAL A 167 6.27 14.58 0.19
CA VAL A 167 7.70 14.44 0.48
C VAL A 167 8.52 15.47 -0.29
N VAL A 168 8.25 15.66 -1.59
CA VAL A 168 8.94 16.67 -2.39
C VAL A 168 8.63 18.08 -1.86
N LEU A 169 7.38 18.37 -1.52
CA LEU A 169 6.98 19.67 -0.94
C LEU A 169 7.66 19.91 0.42
N PHE A 170 7.75 18.88 1.26
CA PHE A 170 8.47 18.93 2.53
C PHE A 170 9.94 19.31 2.32
N VAL A 171 10.64 18.57 1.45
CA VAL A 171 12.05 18.87 1.12
C VAL A 171 12.16 20.26 0.51
N PHE A 172 11.21 20.69 -0.31
CA PHE A 172 11.18 22.03 -0.86
C PHE A 172 11.08 23.09 0.24
N ALA A 173 10.21 22.89 1.25
CA ALA A 173 10.11 23.78 2.40
C ALA A 173 11.42 23.87 3.17
N LEU A 174 12.13 22.75 3.42
CA LEU A 174 13.45 22.75 4.03
C LEU A 174 14.47 23.58 3.23
N PHE A 175 14.46 23.45 1.90
CA PHE A 175 15.36 24.22 1.02
C PHE A 175 15.04 25.72 1.01
N LEU A 176 13.78 26.11 1.11
CA LEU A 176 13.41 27.52 1.28
C LEU A 176 14.06 28.12 2.55
N GLY A 177 14.06 27.36 3.63
CA GLY A 177 14.68 27.78 4.88
C GLY A 177 16.21 27.80 4.84
N VAL A 178 16.81 26.72 4.36
CA VAL A 178 18.25 26.50 4.47
C VAL A 178 19.03 27.12 3.30
N VAL A 179 18.55 26.96 2.07
CA VAL A 179 19.24 27.43 0.86
C VAL A 179 18.88 28.89 0.56
N GLU A 180 17.58 29.22 0.58
CA GLU A 180 17.10 30.56 0.25
C GLU A 180 17.04 31.49 1.48
N ARG A 181 17.31 30.97 2.68
CA ARG A 181 17.27 31.75 3.95
C ARG A 181 15.92 32.48 4.18
N ARG A 182 14.82 31.90 3.69
CA ARG A 182 13.48 32.49 3.87
C ARG A 182 12.97 32.23 5.30
N LYS A 183 12.49 33.28 5.94
CA LYS A 183 11.79 33.15 7.21
C LYS A 183 10.38 32.61 6.99
N GLY A 184 9.89 31.76 7.90
CA GLY A 184 8.54 31.21 7.85
C GLY A 184 8.41 29.83 7.16
N TRP A 185 9.51 29.23 6.73
CA TRP A 185 9.55 27.92 6.10
C TRP A 185 9.20 26.77 7.07
N LEU A 186 9.40 27.01 8.37
CA LEU A 186 9.15 25.99 9.39
C LEU A 186 7.67 25.59 9.47
N PHE A 187 6.77 26.55 9.29
CA PHE A 187 5.33 26.29 9.28
C PHE A 187 4.94 25.24 8.22
N PRO A 188 5.17 25.44 6.91
CA PRO A 188 4.82 24.44 5.92
C PRO A 188 5.61 23.13 6.10
N ALA A 189 6.86 23.17 6.60
CA ALA A 189 7.63 21.94 6.83
C ALA A 189 6.99 21.07 7.91
N LEU A 190 6.62 21.66 9.06
CA LEU A 190 5.96 20.92 10.14
C LEU A 190 4.57 20.43 9.74
N LEU A 191 3.79 21.27 9.04
CA LEU A 191 2.49 20.87 8.54
C LEU A 191 2.59 19.68 7.58
N LEU A 192 3.52 19.73 6.62
CA LEU A 192 3.74 18.65 5.66
C LEU A 192 4.24 17.37 6.33
N LEU A 193 5.09 17.48 7.36
CA LEU A 193 5.51 16.33 8.15
C LEU A 193 4.32 15.67 8.86
N GLY A 194 3.42 16.46 9.45
CA GLY A 194 2.20 15.95 10.07
C GLY A 194 1.25 15.30 9.06
N ILE A 195 1.05 15.92 7.88
CA ILE A 195 0.26 15.34 6.79
C ILE A 195 0.88 14.01 6.31
N LEU A 196 2.19 13.94 6.16
CA LEU A 196 2.90 12.71 5.79
C LEU A 196 2.72 11.61 6.84
N TYR A 197 2.76 11.97 8.13
CA TYR A 197 2.51 11.01 9.22
C TYR A 197 1.06 10.48 9.20
N GLN A 198 0.09 11.30 8.81
CA GLN A 198 -1.30 10.88 8.59
C GLN A 198 -1.45 9.84 7.46
N MET A 199 -0.46 9.76 6.57
CA MET A 199 -0.44 8.77 5.49
C MET A 199 0.29 7.49 5.89
N HIS A 200 1.43 7.62 6.59
CA HIS A 200 2.20 6.48 7.04
C HIS A 200 3.21 6.86 8.13
N GLU A 201 3.35 6.02 9.15
CA GLU A 201 4.20 6.26 10.33
C GLU A 201 5.68 6.38 9.99
N THR A 202 6.16 5.77 8.90
CA THR A 202 7.56 5.93 8.46
C THR A 202 7.95 7.38 8.21
N ALA A 203 6.98 8.27 7.99
CA ALA A 203 7.23 9.71 7.85
C ALA A 203 7.92 10.34 9.05
N ILE A 204 7.85 9.72 10.24
CA ILE A 204 8.57 10.19 11.44
C ILE A 204 10.09 10.27 11.19
N LEU A 205 10.64 9.44 10.31
CA LEU A 205 12.04 9.45 9.96
C LEU A 205 12.47 10.75 9.26
N LEU A 206 11.54 11.47 8.66
CA LEU A 206 11.77 12.79 8.05
C LEU A 206 11.97 13.91 9.10
N PHE A 207 11.73 13.61 10.39
CA PHE A 207 12.05 14.52 11.47
C PHE A 207 13.56 14.79 11.57
N VAL A 208 14.41 13.83 11.18
CA VAL A 208 15.85 14.01 11.19
C VAL A 208 16.32 15.09 10.20
N PRO A 209 15.98 15.05 8.90
CA PRO A 209 16.33 16.16 8.00
C PRO A 209 15.70 17.50 8.42
N LEU A 210 14.52 17.50 9.07
CA LEU A 210 13.95 18.73 9.65
C LEU A 210 14.84 19.29 10.76
N LEU A 211 15.29 18.46 11.71
CA LEU A 211 16.22 18.89 12.77
C LEU A 211 17.53 19.45 12.20
N VAL A 212 18.09 18.77 11.21
CA VAL A 212 19.30 19.27 10.54
C VAL A 212 19.04 20.62 9.86
N ALA A 213 17.89 20.81 9.23
CA ALA A 213 17.53 22.10 8.64
C ALA A 213 17.40 23.22 9.68
N VAL A 214 16.82 22.92 10.86
CA VAL A 214 16.74 23.86 12.00
C VAL A 214 18.15 24.27 12.46
N VAL A 215 19.06 23.30 12.59
CA VAL A 215 20.46 23.57 13.01
C VAL A 215 21.22 24.38 11.95
N LEU A 216 21.00 24.12 10.65
CA LEU A 216 21.68 24.83 9.56
C LEU A 216 21.15 26.25 9.33
N ALA A 217 19.92 26.54 9.74
CA ALA A 217 19.28 27.84 9.48
C ALA A 217 18.49 28.40 10.68
N PRO A 218 19.05 28.45 11.90
CA PRO A 218 18.31 28.86 13.10
C PRO A 218 17.76 30.28 13.02
N GLY A 219 18.46 31.21 12.36
CA GLY A 219 18.04 32.61 12.20
C GLY A 219 16.81 32.81 11.28
N THR A 220 16.32 31.76 10.63
CA THR A 220 15.12 31.80 9.78
C THR A 220 13.86 31.38 10.50
N ILE A 221 13.98 30.85 11.72
CA ILE A 221 12.87 30.33 12.53
C ILE A 221 12.09 31.47 13.13
N ARG A 222 10.76 31.38 13.07
CA ARG A 222 9.81 32.28 13.74
C ARG A 222 8.97 31.47 14.72
N TRP A 223 8.96 31.83 15.98
CA TRP A 223 8.17 31.13 16.99
C TRP A 223 6.66 31.11 16.70
N ARG A 224 6.15 32.15 16.02
CA ARG A 224 4.78 32.19 15.55
C ARG A 224 4.47 31.06 14.57
N ASP A 225 5.40 30.71 13.68
CA ASP A 225 5.24 29.63 12.71
C ASP A 225 5.09 28.29 13.40
N LEU A 226 5.89 28.07 14.48
CA LEU A 226 5.78 26.89 15.31
C LEU A 226 4.43 26.80 16.01
N ALA A 227 3.95 27.89 16.61
CA ALA A 227 2.65 27.94 17.29
C ALA A 227 1.49 27.68 16.31
N PHE A 228 1.50 28.31 15.14
CA PHE A 228 0.49 28.03 14.10
C PHE A 228 0.52 26.58 13.60
N ALA A 229 1.71 26.03 13.35
CA ALA A 229 1.84 24.66 12.95
C ALA A 229 1.28 23.72 14.03
N PHE A 230 1.62 23.94 15.29
CA PHE A 230 1.14 23.14 16.41
C PHE A 230 -0.39 23.17 16.52
N VAL A 231 -1.02 24.34 16.47
CA VAL A 231 -2.48 24.46 16.52
C VAL A 231 -3.13 23.72 15.35
N LEU A 232 -2.60 23.90 14.13
CA LEU A 232 -3.17 23.26 12.96
C LEU A 232 -2.94 21.73 12.99
N LEU A 233 -1.81 21.28 13.48
CA LEU A 233 -1.57 19.84 13.69
C LEU A 233 -2.51 19.26 14.74
N LEU A 234 -2.78 19.96 15.84
CA LEU A 234 -3.80 19.52 16.81
C LEU A 234 -5.18 19.36 16.16
N ILE A 235 -5.56 20.27 15.26
CA ILE A 235 -6.82 20.16 14.52
C ILE A 235 -6.80 18.96 13.59
N ILE A 236 -5.73 18.77 12.81
CA ILE A 236 -5.59 17.66 11.86
C ILE A 236 -5.56 16.31 12.57
N PHE A 237 -4.93 16.24 13.74
CA PHE A 237 -4.82 15.01 14.53
C PHE A 237 -5.99 14.81 15.50
N SER A 238 -6.90 15.79 15.66
CA SER A 238 -7.97 15.69 16.65
C SER A 238 -8.83 14.43 16.53
N PRO A 239 -9.20 13.91 15.33
CA PRO A 239 -9.94 12.66 15.23
C PRO A 239 -9.14 11.47 15.78
N TYR A 240 -7.88 11.36 15.40
CA TYR A 240 -7.00 10.30 15.88
C TYR A 240 -6.70 10.42 17.39
N LEU A 241 -6.55 11.63 17.89
CA LEU A 241 -6.41 11.87 19.35
C LEU A 241 -7.66 11.45 20.11
N LEU A 242 -8.86 11.69 19.57
CA LEU A 242 -10.10 11.18 20.16
C LEU A 242 -10.11 9.65 20.25
N TRP A 243 -9.62 8.97 19.22
CA TRP A 243 -9.42 7.51 19.22
C TRP A 243 -8.46 7.08 20.34
N GLU A 244 -7.27 7.65 20.40
CA GLU A 244 -6.26 7.34 21.42
C GLU A 244 -6.78 7.56 22.85
N PHE A 245 -7.50 8.66 23.09
CA PHE A 245 -8.14 8.89 24.38
C PHE A 245 -9.23 7.85 24.69
N SER A 246 -10.04 7.48 23.71
CA SER A 246 -11.12 6.50 23.91
C SER A 246 -10.58 5.09 24.20
N THR A 247 -9.47 4.72 23.61
CA THR A 247 -8.77 3.43 23.79
C THR A 247 -7.72 3.45 24.91
N LYS A 248 -7.65 4.55 25.69
CA LYS A 248 -6.65 4.73 26.76
C LYS A 248 -5.21 4.58 26.24
N PHE A 249 -4.92 5.15 25.07
CA PHE A 249 -3.62 5.10 24.43
C PHE A 249 -3.13 3.68 24.10
N ALA A 250 -4.04 2.80 23.67
CA ALA A 250 -3.73 1.41 23.39
C ALA A 250 -2.66 1.26 22.32
N ASP A 251 -2.70 2.07 21.25
CA ASP A 251 -1.73 2.03 20.17
C ASP A 251 -0.34 2.48 20.65
N LEU A 252 -0.26 3.55 21.43
CA LEU A 252 0.99 4.02 22.02
C LEU A 252 1.57 2.98 23.00
N LEU A 253 0.72 2.33 23.81
CA LEU A 253 1.14 1.26 24.71
C LEU A 253 1.63 0.03 23.94
N THR A 254 1.01 -0.30 22.81
CA THR A 254 1.44 -1.38 21.93
C THR A 254 2.82 -1.09 21.35
N LEU A 255 3.06 0.14 20.87
CA LEU A 255 4.39 0.58 20.40
C LEU A 255 5.44 0.50 21.51
N TYR A 256 5.11 0.94 22.72
CA TYR A 256 6.02 0.87 23.86
C TYR A 256 6.35 -0.57 24.26
N ARG A 257 5.35 -1.46 24.19
CA ARG A 257 5.48 -2.90 24.54
C ARG A 257 6.08 -3.75 23.43
N LEU A 258 6.38 -3.19 22.25
CA LEU A 258 7.10 -3.92 21.21
C LEU A 258 8.45 -4.38 21.79
N GLU A 259 8.42 -5.58 22.38
CA GLU A 259 9.59 -6.24 22.93
C GLU A 259 10.46 -6.77 21.79
N GLY A 260 11.75 -6.71 21.97
CA GLY A 260 12.73 -7.25 21.02
C GLY A 260 13.89 -6.31 20.76
N HIS A 261 15.02 -6.89 20.43
CA HIS A 261 16.21 -6.14 20.00
C HIS A 261 16.02 -5.75 18.53
N GLY A 262 16.39 -4.52 18.19
CA GLY A 262 16.42 -4.10 16.80
C GLY A 262 17.26 -5.07 15.97
N ARG A 263 16.70 -5.54 14.84
CA ARG A 263 17.38 -6.42 13.91
C ARG A 263 17.90 -5.61 12.73
N LEU A 264 19.08 -5.99 12.22
CA LEU A 264 19.61 -5.38 11.01
C LEU A 264 19.05 -6.10 9.78
N TYR A 265 18.28 -5.38 8.98
CA TYR A 265 17.66 -5.86 7.75
C TYR A 265 18.48 -5.43 6.52
N LEU A 266 19.55 -6.15 6.22
CA LEU A 266 20.42 -5.82 5.06
C LEU A 266 19.70 -5.94 3.73
N GLU A 267 18.67 -6.76 3.62
CA GLU A 267 17.79 -6.86 2.46
C GLU A 267 17.14 -5.51 2.08
N GLY A 268 16.99 -4.60 3.02
CA GLY A 268 16.50 -3.25 2.76
C GLY A 268 17.38 -2.43 1.80
N ILE A 269 18.69 -2.73 1.73
CA ILE A 269 19.56 -2.16 0.71
C ILE A 269 19.11 -2.66 -0.67
N GLY A 270 18.80 -3.95 -0.79
CA GLY A 270 18.26 -4.53 -2.02
C GLY A 270 16.93 -3.88 -2.42
N TYR A 271 16.03 -3.63 -1.46
CA TYR A 271 14.76 -2.93 -1.72
C TYR A 271 15.01 -1.50 -2.23
N TYR A 272 15.89 -0.77 -1.59
CA TYR A 272 16.24 0.59 -2.02
C TYR A 272 16.84 0.61 -3.43
N LEU A 273 17.77 -0.30 -3.71
CA LEU A 273 18.38 -0.43 -5.04
C LEU A 273 17.36 -0.84 -6.10
N PHE A 274 16.37 -1.69 -5.75
CA PHE A 274 15.30 -2.08 -6.65
C PHE A 274 14.39 -0.90 -7.00
N PHE A 275 14.08 -0.02 -6.03
CA PHE A 275 13.35 1.22 -6.32
C PHE A 275 14.08 2.13 -7.30
N ILE A 276 15.42 2.11 -7.29
CA ILE A 276 16.26 2.92 -8.18
C ILE A 276 16.39 2.27 -9.55
N SER A 277 16.73 0.98 -9.59
CA SER A 277 17.06 0.26 -10.83
C SER A 277 15.83 -0.10 -11.64
N SER A 278 14.70 -0.28 -10.96
CA SER A 278 13.45 -0.77 -11.58
C SER A 278 13.61 -2.13 -12.26
N PHE A 279 14.68 -2.85 -11.94
CA PHE A 279 14.98 -4.15 -12.50
C PHE A 279 15.26 -5.13 -11.34
N GLY A 280 14.41 -6.15 -11.24
CA GLY A 280 14.62 -7.33 -10.40
C GLY A 280 14.72 -8.57 -11.27
N THR A 281 15.21 -9.66 -10.72
CA THR A 281 15.12 -10.97 -11.38
C THR A 281 13.63 -11.31 -11.52
N PRO A 282 13.10 -11.46 -12.74
CA PRO A 282 11.71 -11.89 -12.90
C PRO A 282 11.53 -13.28 -12.27
N PRO A 283 10.39 -13.55 -11.65
CA PRO A 283 10.08 -14.86 -11.12
C PRO A 283 10.30 -15.95 -12.18
N ALA A 284 10.83 -17.11 -11.76
CA ALA A 284 11.24 -18.19 -12.65
C ALA A 284 10.11 -18.73 -13.55
N ASN A 285 8.86 -18.54 -13.13
CA ASN A 285 7.66 -19.08 -13.78
C ASN A 285 6.93 -18.06 -14.71
N MET A 286 7.48 -16.88 -14.88
CA MET A 286 6.85 -15.85 -15.73
C MET A 286 7.00 -16.21 -17.21
N HIS A 287 5.92 -16.62 -17.84
CA HIS A 287 5.82 -16.77 -19.31
C HIS A 287 5.45 -15.42 -19.95
N SER A 288 6.24 -14.40 -19.70
CA SER A 288 5.91 -13.04 -20.08
C SER A 288 6.93 -12.47 -21.05
N VAL A 289 6.54 -11.45 -21.80
CA VAL A 289 7.45 -10.65 -22.63
C VAL A 289 8.52 -9.99 -21.75
N VAL A 290 8.20 -9.64 -20.50
CA VAL A 290 9.18 -9.14 -19.51
C VAL A 290 10.32 -10.14 -19.35
N ARG A 291 10.05 -11.43 -19.24
CA ARG A 291 11.08 -12.45 -19.11
C ARG A 291 11.96 -12.56 -20.36
N MET A 292 11.37 -12.46 -21.54
CA MET A 292 12.13 -12.46 -22.78
C MET A 292 13.07 -11.24 -22.88
N LEU A 293 12.62 -10.08 -22.41
CA LEU A 293 13.39 -8.85 -22.42
C LEU A 293 14.35 -8.71 -21.23
N ALA A 294 14.18 -9.53 -20.18
CA ALA A 294 14.97 -9.45 -18.96
C ALA A 294 16.49 -9.47 -19.21
N PRO A 295 17.06 -10.36 -20.06
CA PRO A 295 18.50 -10.32 -20.36
C PRO A 295 18.94 -9.01 -21.02
N LEU A 296 18.09 -8.46 -21.91
CA LEU A 296 18.35 -7.20 -22.60
C LEU A 296 18.26 -5.99 -21.68
N LEU A 297 17.46 -6.04 -20.63
CA LEU A 297 17.20 -4.94 -19.69
C LEU A 297 17.98 -5.08 -18.38
N SER A 298 18.65 -6.22 -18.14
CA SER A 298 19.35 -6.53 -16.87
C SER A 298 20.44 -5.51 -16.52
N TRP A 299 21.06 -4.86 -17.51
CA TRP A 299 22.06 -3.83 -17.29
C TRP A 299 21.51 -2.61 -16.51
N LEU A 300 20.19 -2.37 -16.52
CA LEU A 300 19.55 -1.33 -15.68
C LEU A 300 19.81 -1.58 -14.20
N GLY A 301 19.82 -2.86 -13.78
CA GLY A 301 20.13 -3.27 -12.40
C GLY A 301 21.53 -2.87 -11.94
N VAL A 302 22.44 -2.62 -12.87
CA VAL A 302 23.82 -2.18 -12.56
C VAL A 302 23.99 -0.68 -12.80
N VAL A 303 23.55 -0.20 -13.97
CA VAL A 303 23.80 1.20 -14.37
C VAL A 303 23.05 2.20 -13.49
N MET A 304 21.81 1.92 -13.12
CA MET A 304 21.04 2.84 -12.28
C MET A 304 21.62 2.99 -10.86
N PRO A 305 21.98 1.92 -10.14
CA PRO A 305 22.71 2.03 -8.87
C PRO A 305 24.05 2.76 -9.01
N LEU A 306 24.83 2.53 -10.08
CA LEU A 306 26.09 3.23 -10.32
C LEU A 306 25.87 4.73 -10.56
N LEU A 307 24.85 5.13 -11.31
CA LEU A 307 24.49 6.52 -11.50
C LEU A 307 24.06 7.18 -10.17
N ALA A 308 23.29 6.46 -9.36
CA ALA A 308 22.90 6.93 -8.02
C ALA A 308 24.12 7.08 -7.10
N ALA A 309 25.00 6.08 -7.06
CA ALA A 309 26.26 6.15 -6.32
C ALA A 309 27.13 7.34 -6.77
N GLY A 310 27.22 7.58 -8.10
CA GLY A 310 27.85 8.78 -8.65
C GLY A 310 27.23 10.07 -8.12
N GLY A 311 25.89 10.10 -7.97
CA GLY A 311 25.16 11.22 -7.35
C GLY A 311 25.52 11.43 -5.87
N PHE A 312 25.52 10.36 -5.07
CA PHE A 312 25.91 10.40 -3.66
C PHE A 312 27.37 10.86 -3.49
N VAL A 313 28.29 10.26 -4.23
CA VAL A 313 29.72 10.62 -4.18
C VAL A 313 29.93 12.07 -4.59
N THR A 314 29.29 12.52 -5.64
CA THR A 314 29.42 13.91 -6.11
C THR A 314 28.87 14.90 -5.09
N ALA A 315 27.68 14.64 -4.54
CA ALA A 315 27.09 15.48 -3.50
C ALA A 315 27.96 15.49 -2.22
N GLY A 316 28.42 14.32 -1.79
CA GLY A 316 29.33 14.18 -0.65
C GLY A 316 30.66 14.91 -0.85
N TRP A 317 31.25 14.77 -2.03
CA TRP A 317 32.48 15.49 -2.39
C TRP A 317 32.31 17.00 -2.29
N VAL A 318 31.24 17.54 -2.87
CA VAL A 318 30.95 18.99 -2.82
C VAL A 318 30.69 19.45 -1.39
N VAL A 319 29.99 18.66 -0.57
CA VAL A 319 29.74 19.00 0.84
C VAL A 319 31.01 18.98 1.65
N MET A 320 31.90 18.02 1.42
CA MET A 320 33.16 17.89 2.19
C MET A 320 34.25 18.84 1.70
N TRP A 321 34.15 19.31 0.44
CA TRP A 321 35.16 20.17 -0.16
C TRP A 321 35.22 21.52 0.55
N THR A 322 36.24 21.73 1.38
CA THR A 322 36.64 23.05 1.85
C THR A 322 37.81 23.53 1.00
N PRO A 323 37.80 24.76 0.46
CA PRO A 323 39.01 25.31 -0.11
C PRO A 323 40.08 25.36 1.00
N TYR A 324 41.06 24.45 0.91
CA TYR A 324 42.20 24.42 1.81
C TYR A 324 43.06 25.65 1.57
N GLN A 325 42.87 26.68 2.36
CA GLN A 325 43.93 27.70 2.53
C GLN A 325 44.93 27.08 3.48
N ALA A 326 46.04 26.61 2.91
CA ALA A 326 47.16 26.11 3.68
C ALA A 326 47.58 27.16 4.70
N ALA A 327 47.34 26.89 5.98
CA ALA A 327 48.05 27.60 7.02
C ALA A 327 49.53 27.26 6.87
N PRO A 328 50.42 28.24 7.00
CA PRO A 328 51.88 27.99 6.97
C PRO A 328 52.20 26.94 8.03
N ALA A 329 52.89 25.88 7.63
CA ALA A 329 53.37 24.85 8.54
C ALA A 329 54.28 25.46 9.58
N PRO A 330 54.11 25.20 10.89
CA PRO A 330 55.09 25.63 11.87
C PRO A 330 56.40 24.85 11.65
N PRO A 331 57.54 25.51 11.68
CA PRO A 331 58.84 24.83 11.66
C PRO A 331 59.06 24.17 13.01
N GLY A 332 59.29 22.87 13.07
CA GLY A 332 59.57 22.22 14.35
C GLY A 332 59.74 20.71 14.28
N ARG A 333 60.94 20.30 14.50
CA ARG A 333 61.47 18.93 14.57
C ARG A 333 60.70 17.99 15.50
N LEU A 334 60.57 16.75 15.04
CA LEU A 334 60.61 15.47 15.78
C LEU A 334 60.19 15.45 17.25
N GLN A 335 59.00 14.98 17.56
CA GLN A 335 58.67 14.35 18.82
C GLN A 335 57.58 13.29 18.64
N GLY A 336 57.77 12.15 19.26
CA GLY A 336 57.14 10.85 19.35
C GLY A 336 55.74 10.59 18.75
N ILE A 337 55.48 9.30 18.50
CA ILE A 337 54.26 8.72 17.92
C ILE A 337 52.97 9.25 18.61
N ALA A 338 52.99 9.46 19.92
CA ALA A 338 51.87 10.04 20.69
C ALA A 338 51.53 11.47 20.28
N LEU A 339 52.54 12.30 19.92
CA LEU A 339 52.32 13.65 19.40
C LEU A 339 51.80 13.63 17.97
N ARG A 340 52.14 12.62 17.16
CA ARG A 340 51.58 12.44 15.81
C ARG A 340 50.10 12.06 15.89
N ILE A 341 49.70 11.16 16.77
CA ILE A 341 48.29 10.81 17.00
C ILE A 341 47.51 12.03 17.52
N ALA A 342 48.05 12.73 18.53
CA ALA A 342 47.42 13.95 19.05
C ALA A 342 47.37 15.09 18.03
N SER A 343 48.40 15.23 17.17
CA SER A 343 48.39 16.22 16.08
C SER A 343 47.41 15.83 14.97
N THR A 344 47.26 14.53 14.65
CA THR A 344 46.27 14.03 13.66
C THR A 344 44.86 14.23 14.17
N LEU A 345 44.59 13.95 15.44
CA LEU A 345 43.29 14.22 16.09
C LEU A 345 42.98 15.71 16.17
N ARG A 346 43.98 16.55 16.50
CA ARG A 346 43.83 18.03 16.50
C ARG A 346 43.62 18.57 15.08
N LEU A 347 44.29 18.01 14.07
CA LEU A 347 44.09 18.37 12.67
C LEU A 347 42.70 17.92 12.20
N GLY A 348 42.25 16.71 12.57
CA GLY A 348 40.94 16.22 12.30
C GLY A 348 39.83 17.07 12.95
N TRP A 349 39.99 17.42 14.23
CA TRP A 349 39.07 18.30 14.96
C TRP A 349 39.09 19.73 14.39
N GLY A 350 40.24 20.26 14.04
CA GLY A 350 40.39 21.55 13.37
C GLY A 350 39.71 21.58 11.99
N PHE A 351 39.77 20.45 11.24
CA PHE A 351 39.04 20.29 9.97
C PHE A 351 37.52 20.27 10.21
N VAL A 352 37.01 19.46 11.13
CA VAL A 352 35.57 19.35 11.45
C VAL A 352 35.05 20.70 11.94
N ARG A 353 35.75 21.38 12.82
CA ARG A 353 35.38 22.72 13.33
C ARG A 353 35.32 23.75 12.20
N ARG A 354 36.33 23.80 11.32
CA ARG A 354 36.35 24.71 10.16
C ARG A 354 35.24 24.36 9.17
N TRP A 355 35.05 23.07 8.87
CA TRP A 355 33.97 22.60 8.01
C TRP A 355 32.62 23.07 8.54
N TRP A 356 32.35 22.86 9.83
CA TRP A 356 31.13 23.26 10.50
C TRP A 356 30.89 24.77 10.48
N THR A 357 31.93 25.57 10.72
CA THR A 357 31.81 27.03 10.73
C THR A 357 31.68 27.64 9.34
N THR A 358 32.21 27.00 8.30
CA THR A 358 32.11 27.47 6.90
C THR A 358 30.87 26.95 6.16
N LEU A 359 30.27 25.87 6.62
CA LEU A 359 29.10 25.25 5.98
C LEU A 359 27.89 26.20 5.88
N PRO A 360 27.48 26.89 6.96
CA PRO A 360 26.37 27.83 6.92
C PRO A 360 26.57 29.02 5.97
N ALA A 361 27.79 29.38 5.69
CA ALA A 361 28.15 30.46 4.75
C ALA A 361 27.96 30.05 3.27
N THR A 362 27.72 28.77 2.99
CA THR A 362 27.53 28.22 1.62
C THR A 362 26.18 27.52 1.46
N PRO A 363 25.10 28.25 1.17
CA PRO A 363 23.75 27.71 1.09
C PRO A 363 23.61 26.47 0.18
N TYR A 364 24.32 26.47 -0.95
CA TYR A 364 24.32 25.33 -1.88
C TYR A 364 24.84 24.03 -1.23
N ARG A 365 25.93 24.11 -0.43
CA ARG A 365 26.46 22.95 0.31
C ARG A 365 25.51 22.49 1.40
N CYS A 366 24.83 23.41 2.09
CA CYS A 366 23.78 23.07 3.06
C CYS A 366 22.63 22.32 2.42
N GLY A 367 22.19 22.73 1.20
CA GLY A 367 21.17 22.03 0.45
C GLY A 367 21.59 20.59 0.07
N LEU A 368 22.84 20.41 -0.39
CA LEU A 368 23.37 19.06 -0.68
C LEU A 368 23.49 18.20 0.58
N LEU A 369 23.91 18.77 1.70
CA LEU A 369 23.94 18.06 2.97
C LEU A 369 22.53 17.60 3.38
N LEU A 370 21.53 18.47 3.28
CA LEU A 370 20.14 18.10 3.54
C LEU A 370 19.66 16.97 2.65
N LEU A 371 19.99 17.01 1.35
CA LEU A 371 19.64 15.97 0.40
C LEU A 371 20.28 14.63 0.78
N LEU A 372 21.54 14.64 1.19
CA LEU A 372 22.24 13.44 1.68
C LEU A 372 21.66 12.92 2.99
N VAL A 373 21.38 13.81 3.95
CA VAL A 373 20.76 13.45 5.22
C VAL A 373 19.39 12.82 4.99
N TRP A 374 18.56 13.41 4.12
CA TRP A 374 17.25 12.84 3.76
C TRP A 374 17.38 11.43 3.17
N GLN A 375 18.38 11.15 2.36
CA GLN A 375 18.54 9.84 1.74
C GLN A 375 19.23 8.81 2.65
N ILE A 376 20.26 9.20 3.39
CA ILE A 376 21.10 8.27 4.13
C ILE A 376 20.50 7.95 5.51
N VAL A 377 20.06 8.96 6.26
CA VAL A 377 19.68 8.73 7.65
C VAL A 377 18.38 7.94 7.79
N PRO A 378 17.29 8.29 7.10
CA PRO A 378 16.09 7.45 7.10
C PRO A 378 16.35 6.03 6.56
N LEU A 379 17.20 5.87 5.54
CA LEU A 379 17.59 4.56 5.04
C LEU A 379 18.26 3.73 6.14
N LEU A 380 19.26 4.29 6.82
CA LEU A 380 19.95 3.59 7.92
C LEU A 380 19.00 3.22 9.06
N LEU A 381 18.05 4.11 9.39
CA LEU A 381 17.06 3.85 10.43
C LEU A 381 16.06 2.76 9.98
N LEU A 382 15.69 2.72 8.71
CA LEU A 382 14.87 1.64 8.15
C LEU A 382 15.59 0.29 8.19
N LEU A 383 16.91 0.25 8.04
CA LEU A 383 17.67 -1.00 8.18
C LEU A 383 17.78 -1.49 9.63
N LEU A 384 17.53 -0.64 10.61
CA LEU A 384 17.69 -0.91 12.03
C LEU A 384 16.35 -0.73 12.74
N HIS A 385 15.45 -1.69 12.64
CA HIS A 385 14.20 -1.61 13.40
C HIS A 385 13.66 -2.97 13.88
N LYS A 386 12.58 -2.95 14.66
CA LYS A 386 12.00 -4.14 15.32
C LYS A 386 10.94 -4.83 14.48
N ILE A 387 10.33 -4.14 13.54
CA ILE A 387 9.21 -4.61 12.71
C ILE A 387 9.75 -5.15 11.39
N GLY A 388 9.09 -6.13 10.78
CA GLY A 388 9.47 -6.65 9.46
C GLY A 388 9.55 -5.53 8.42
N LEU A 389 10.58 -5.56 7.58
CA LEU A 389 10.81 -4.55 6.56
C LEU A 389 9.92 -4.81 5.34
N THR A 390 9.20 -3.81 4.87
CA THR A 390 8.35 -3.88 3.68
C THR A 390 8.75 -2.82 2.64
N TRP A 391 8.44 -3.11 1.37
CA TRP A 391 8.83 -2.27 0.25
C TRP A 391 8.35 -0.82 0.34
N HIS A 392 7.11 -0.59 0.73
CA HIS A 392 6.51 0.75 0.76
C HIS A 392 7.16 1.72 1.74
N TYR A 393 7.91 1.25 2.74
CA TYR A 393 8.64 2.12 3.67
C TYR A 393 9.66 3.02 2.97
N PHE A 394 10.13 2.62 1.78
CA PHE A 394 11.09 3.39 1.00
C PHE A 394 10.48 4.54 0.19
N LEU A 395 9.15 4.67 0.16
CA LEU A 395 8.48 5.77 -0.54
C LEU A 395 8.83 7.14 0.05
N ILE A 396 9.16 7.23 1.34
CA ILE A 396 9.66 8.47 1.98
C ILE A 396 10.99 8.96 1.41
N LEU A 397 11.76 8.10 0.75
CA LEU A 397 13.03 8.44 0.12
C LEU A 397 12.86 8.90 -1.33
N MET A 398 11.70 8.64 -1.92
CA MET A 398 11.44 8.99 -3.31
C MET A 398 10.98 10.46 -3.45
N PRO A 399 11.40 11.14 -4.50
CA PRO A 399 12.27 10.77 -5.62
C PRO A 399 13.78 11.09 -5.44
N GLY A 400 14.27 11.14 -4.23
CA GLY A 400 15.63 11.61 -3.89
C GLY A 400 16.77 11.02 -4.72
N PRO A 401 16.86 9.67 -4.95
CA PRO A 401 17.93 9.09 -5.74
C PRO A 401 17.96 9.62 -7.18
N PHE A 402 16.79 9.85 -7.78
CA PHE A 402 16.69 10.38 -9.15
C PHE A 402 17.11 11.86 -9.23
N ILE A 403 16.86 12.63 -8.16
CA ILE A 403 17.39 14.00 -8.03
C ILE A 403 18.92 13.98 -7.98
N LEU A 404 19.52 13.05 -7.22
CA LEU A 404 20.97 12.87 -7.15
C LEU A 404 21.59 12.43 -8.49
N ILE A 405 20.93 11.52 -9.22
CA ILE A 405 21.36 11.13 -10.56
C ILE A 405 21.32 12.35 -11.50
N GLY A 406 20.24 13.11 -11.50
CA GLY A 406 20.13 14.34 -12.30
C GLY A 406 21.21 15.36 -11.98
N LEU A 407 21.52 15.54 -10.70
CA LEU A 407 22.65 16.38 -10.24
C LEU A 407 23.98 15.89 -10.80
N PHE A 408 24.29 14.60 -10.63
CA PHE A 408 25.52 13.98 -11.14
C PHE A 408 25.69 14.19 -12.64
N VAL A 409 24.68 13.84 -13.42
CA VAL A 409 24.68 14.01 -14.88
C VAL A 409 24.92 15.48 -15.27
N SER A 410 24.25 16.41 -14.60
CA SER A 410 24.41 17.84 -14.86
C SER A 410 25.81 18.32 -14.56
N ILE A 411 26.41 17.87 -13.45
CA ILE A 411 27.79 18.22 -13.09
C ILE A 411 28.78 17.61 -14.08
N LEU A 412 28.63 16.34 -14.43
CA LEU A 412 29.49 15.63 -15.38
C LEU A 412 29.50 16.29 -16.76
N VAL A 413 28.32 16.61 -17.28
CA VAL A 413 28.17 17.30 -18.58
C VAL A 413 28.77 18.72 -18.52
N ARG A 414 28.55 19.46 -17.43
CA ARG A 414 29.13 20.80 -17.25
C ARG A 414 30.64 20.75 -17.14
N TRP A 415 31.15 19.78 -16.39
CA TRP A 415 32.58 19.56 -16.22
C TRP A 415 33.24 19.23 -17.58
N SER A 416 32.71 18.28 -18.36
CA SER A 416 33.24 17.91 -19.67
C SER A 416 33.23 19.08 -20.64
N ARG A 417 32.19 19.93 -20.63
CA ARG A 417 32.13 21.14 -21.45
C ARG A 417 33.24 22.15 -21.14
N ASN A 418 33.60 22.27 -19.87
CA ASN A 418 34.57 23.25 -19.38
C ASN A 418 36.03 22.80 -19.59
N HIS A 419 36.28 21.49 -19.83
CA HIS A 419 37.65 20.94 -19.98
C HIS A 419 38.09 20.75 -21.45
N GLY A 420 37.32 21.27 -22.41
CA GLY A 420 37.68 21.34 -23.80
C GLY A 420 37.27 20.13 -24.64
N GLN A 421 37.64 20.19 -25.92
CA GLN A 421 37.14 19.31 -26.98
C GLN A 421 37.43 17.82 -26.76
N LYS A 422 38.51 17.47 -26.05
CA LYS A 422 38.88 16.08 -25.70
C LYS A 422 37.80 15.35 -24.89
N TRP A 423 36.97 16.09 -24.13
CA TRP A 423 35.94 15.54 -23.29
C TRP A 423 34.55 15.55 -23.93
N ASN A 424 34.45 15.91 -25.20
CA ASN A 424 33.19 15.85 -25.95
C ASN A 424 32.61 14.42 -26.00
N ILE A 425 33.49 13.42 -26.14
CA ILE A 425 33.06 12.00 -26.12
C ILE A 425 32.32 11.68 -24.82
N LEU A 426 32.86 12.10 -23.67
CA LEU A 426 32.19 11.86 -22.37
C LEU A 426 30.85 12.58 -22.31
N ARG A 427 30.75 13.82 -22.81
CA ARG A 427 29.49 14.57 -22.83
C ARG A 427 28.42 13.89 -23.69
N TYR A 428 28.75 13.55 -24.91
CA TYR A 428 27.82 12.91 -25.86
C TYR A 428 27.49 11.47 -25.39
N GLY A 429 28.49 10.73 -24.89
CA GLY A 429 28.31 9.41 -24.31
C GLY A 429 27.35 9.44 -23.12
N THR A 430 27.42 10.48 -22.25
CA THR A 430 26.47 10.67 -21.15
C THR A 430 25.05 10.90 -21.65
N TYR A 431 24.85 11.74 -22.68
CA TYR A 431 23.51 11.94 -23.24
C TYR A 431 22.94 10.65 -23.84
N VAL A 432 23.76 9.93 -24.61
CA VAL A 432 23.36 8.64 -25.20
C VAL A 432 22.99 7.65 -24.09
N LEU A 433 23.83 7.49 -23.09
CA LEU A 433 23.56 6.58 -21.97
C LEU A 433 22.24 6.91 -21.27
N ILE A 434 22.00 8.18 -20.92
CA ILE A 434 20.76 8.59 -20.22
C ILE A 434 19.54 8.39 -21.13
N SER A 435 19.65 8.67 -22.42
CA SER A 435 18.57 8.40 -23.39
C SER A 435 18.25 6.91 -23.49
N LEU A 436 19.27 6.06 -23.55
CA LEU A 436 19.10 4.60 -23.56
C LEU A 436 18.45 4.09 -22.26
N VAL A 437 18.88 4.61 -21.11
CA VAL A 437 18.28 4.26 -19.81
C VAL A 437 16.80 4.63 -19.79
N ILE A 438 16.44 5.84 -20.21
CA ILE A 438 15.04 6.30 -20.22
C ILE A 438 14.19 5.42 -21.16
N ILE A 439 14.69 5.14 -22.38
CA ILE A 439 14.00 4.28 -23.35
C ILE A 439 13.82 2.87 -22.76
N ALA A 440 14.88 2.30 -22.18
CA ALA A 440 14.83 0.98 -21.58
C ALA A 440 13.83 0.91 -20.41
N GLN A 441 13.76 1.95 -19.56
CA GLN A 441 12.77 2.05 -18.50
C GLN A 441 11.34 2.16 -19.04
N ILE A 442 11.10 2.98 -20.08
CA ILE A 442 9.78 3.08 -20.73
C ILE A 442 9.36 1.72 -21.28
N VAL A 443 10.25 1.03 -21.99
CA VAL A 443 9.97 -0.31 -22.53
C VAL A 443 9.65 -1.28 -21.38
N ASN A 444 10.48 -1.32 -20.34
CA ASN A 444 10.27 -2.18 -19.18
C ASN A 444 8.90 -1.94 -18.51
N CYS A 445 8.56 -0.68 -18.27
CA CYS A 445 7.28 -0.30 -17.66
C CYS A 445 6.08 -0.64 -18.56
N THR A 446 6.18 -0.34 -19.86
CA THR A 446 5.09 -0.61 -20.80
C THR A 446 4.84 -2.11 -20.92
N VAL A 447 5.91 -2.90 -21.04
CA VAL A 447 5.80 -4.36 -21.12
C VAL A 447 5.23 -4.93 -19.81
N ALA A 448 5.68 -4.46 -18.65
CA ALA A 448 5.14 -4.90 -17.36
C ALA A 448 3.62 -4.61 -17.23
N ILE A 449 3.17 -3.44 -17.69
CA ILE A 449 1.75 -3.08 -17.68
C ILE A 449 0.96 -3.98 -18.66
N VAL A 450 1.46 -4.19 -19.87
CA VAL A 450 0.81 -5.02 -20.90
C VAL A 450 0.74 -6.48 -20.44
N ASP A 451 1.81 -7.02 -19.87
CA ASP A 451 1.82 -8.39 -19.34
C ASP A 451 0.81 -8.56 -18.20
N THR A 452 0.76 -7.59 -17.27
CA THR A 452 -0.26 -7.60 -16.20
C THR A 452 -1.66 -7.56 -16.80
N ALA A 453 -1.93 -6.64 -17.73
CA ALA A 453 -3.25 -6.48 -18.34
C ALA A 453 -3.66 -7.67 -19.23
N SER A 454 -2.71 -8.47 -19.70
CA SER A 454 -2.94 -9.66 -20.51
C SER A 454 -3.04 -10.95 -19.69
N GLY A 455 -2.84 -10.88 -18.37
CA GLY A 455 -2.84 -12.05 -17.50
C GLY A 455 -1.66 -13.01 -17.75
N ASN A 456 -0.57 -12.54 -18.36
CA ASN A 456 0.60 -13.36 -18.69
C ASN A 456 1.51 -13.65 -17.47
N PHE A 457 1.00 -13.47 -16.27
CA PHE A 457 1.69 -13.81 -15.04
C PHE A 457 0.88 -14.88 -14.28
N SER A 458 1.54 -15.67 -13.46
CA SER A 458 0.90 -16.65 -12.59
C SER A 458 0.72 -16.04 -11.20
N ASP A 459 -0.38 -16.34 -10.52
CA ASP A 459 -0.60 -15.99 -9.11
C ASP A 459 0.54 -16.42 -8.19
N ARG A 460 1.29 -17.47 -8.58
CA ARG A 460 2.47 -17.95 -7.86
C ARG A 460 3.66 -17.00 -7.95
N ASP A 461 3.63 -16.04 -8.88
CA ASP A 461 4.73 -15.13 -9.17
C ASP A 461 4.71 -13.85 -8.30
N PHE A 462 3.66 -13.68 -7.47
CA PHE A 462 3.53 -12.57 -6.53
C PHE A 462 3.55 -13.05 -5.06
N PRO A 463 4.69 -13.49 -4.51
CA PRO A 463 4.77 -13.76 -3.09
C PRO A 463 4.67 -12.45 -2.28
N PRO A 464 4.01 -12.45 -1.11
CA PRO A 464 3.48 -13.60 -0.39
C PRO A 464 1.99 -13.89 -0.64
N TYR A 465 1.33 -13.21 -1.58
CA TYR A 465 -0.12 -13.30 -1.78
C TYR A 465 -0.44 -14.09 -3.05
N PRO A 466 -0.79 -15.38 -2.95
CA PRO A 466 -1.18 -16.19 -4.12
C PRO A 466 -2.54 -15.77 -4.72
N TYR A 467 -3.21 -14.79 -4.13
CA TYR A 467 -4.59 -14.39 -4.45
C TYR A 467 -4.69 -12.93 -4.83
N HIS A 468 -3.81 -12.48 -5.70
CA HIS A 468 -3.87 -11.11 -6.18
C HIS A 468 -5.12 -10.91 -7.04
N ASN A 469 -6.02 -10.00 -6.62
CA ASN A 469 -7.24 -9.68 -7.35
C ASN A 469 -7.11 -8.29 -7.95
N ASP A 470 -7.48 -8.18 -9.21
CA ASP A 470 -7.55 -6.90 -9.89
C ASP A 470 -9.02 -6.42 -10.01
N LEU A 471 -9.18 -5.10 -10.03
CA LEU A 471 -10.50 -4.48 -10.03
C LEU A 471 -11.35 -4.88 -11.23
N ARG A 472 -10.73 -4.99 -12.43
CA ARG A 472 -11.43 -5.37 -13.68
C ARG A 472 -12.05 -6.75 -13.56
N SER A 473 -11.26 -7.74 -13.09
CA SER A 473 -11.71 -9.13 -12.97
C SER A 473 -12.86 -9.27 -11.96
N LEU A 474 -12.75 -8.60 -10.80
CA LEU A 474 -13.81 -8.62 -9.79
C LEU A 474 -15.10 -7.97 -10.32
N GLN A 475 -15.00 -6.78 -10.92
CA GLN A 475 -16.15 -6.10 -11.50
C GLN A 475 -16.78 -6.90 -12.65
N HIS A 476 -15.96 -7.52 -13.52
CA HIS A 476 -16.45 -8.35 -14.61
C HIS A 476 -17.24 -9.55 -14.08
N ALA A 477 -16.69 -10.29 -13.11
CA ALA A 477 -17.37 -11.45 -12.55
C ALA A 477 -18.72 -11.10 -11.90
N LEU A 478 -18.77 -10.00 -11.13
CA LEU A 478 -20.01 -9.54 -10.51
C LEU A 478 -21.03 -9.05 -11.56
N ASN A 479 -20.59 -8.32 -12.57
CA ASN A 479 -21.47 -7.84 -13.65
C ASN A 479 -22.07 -9.00 -14.45
N GLU A 480 -21.30 -10.05 -14.76
CA GLU A 480 -21.83 -11.23 -15.46
C GLU A 480 -22.80 -12.00 -14.56
N ALA A 481 -22.56 -12.09 -13.24
CA ALA A 481 -23.50 -12.70 -12.31
C ALA A 481 -24.81 -11.91 -12.21
N ASP A 482 -24.75 -10.58 -12.16
CA ASP A 482 -25.94 -9.72 -12.11
C ASP A 482 -26.76 -9.80 -13.43
N LYS A 483 -26.08 -9.72 -14.57
CA LYS A 483 -26.71 -9.87 -15.89
C LYS A 483 -27.42 -11.24 -16.02
N LEU A 484 -26.76 -12.33 -15.61
CA LEU A 484 -27.35 -13.65 -15.64
C LEU A 484 -28.62 -13.74 -14.79
N ALA A 485 -28.57 -13.17 -13.57
CA ALA A 485 -29.72 -13.14 -12.69
C ALA A 485 -30.90 -12.37 -13.31
N GLN A 486 -30.63 -11.20 -13.89
CA GLN A 486 -31.64 -10.37 -14.56
C GLN A 486 -32.23 -11.05 -15.80
N GLN A 487 -31.40 -11.62 -16.67
CA GLN A 487 -31.82 -12.30 -17.91
C GLN A 487 -32.68 -13.51 -17.63
N ARG A 488 -32.46 -14.21 -16.53
CA ARG A 488 -33.21 -15.40 -16.13
C ARG A 488 -34.29 -15.12 -15.10
N HIS A 489 -34.48 -13.85 -14.72
CA HIS A 489 -35.45 -13.42 -13.70
C HIS A 489 -35.21 -14.13 -12.34
N LEU A 490 -33.94 -14.31 -11.96
CA LEU A 490 -33.58 -14.93 -10.70
C LEU A 490 -33.45 -13.85 -9.61
N ASN A 491 -33.99 -14.18 -8.44
CA ASN A 491 -34.22 -13.18 -7.39
C ASN A 491 -32.98 -12.88 -6.53
N ARG A 492 -31.89 -13.64 -6.68
CA ARG A 492 -30.70 -13.48 -5.82
C ARG A 492 -29.45 -14.06 -6.46
N VAL A 493 -28.32 -13.44 -6.09
CA VAL A 493 -26.97 -13.93 -6.39
C VAL A 493 -26.27 -14.30 -5.09
N TYR A 494 -25.81 -15.53 -5.00
CA TYR A 494 -24.94 -16.02 -3.93
C TYR A 494 -23.48 -15.89 -4.37
N ILE A 495 -22.62 -15.39 -3.49
CA ILE A 495 -21.22 -15.09 -3.82
C ILE A 495 -20.32 -15.68 -2.77
N THR A 496 -19.40 -16.55 -3.18
CA THR A 496 -18.39 -17.08 -2.28
C THR A 496 -17.27 -16.07 -2.07
N THR A 497 -16.82 -15.94 -0.82
CA THR A 497 -15.70 -15.10 -0.44
C THR A 497 -14.64 -15.90 0.32
N ASP A 498 -13.46 -15.33 0.42
CA ASP A 498 -12.37 -15.74 1.29
C ASP A 498 -11.82 -14.51 2.05
N ALA A 499 -10.83 -14.71 2.90
CA ALA A 499 -10.26 -13.64 3.70
C ALA A 499 -9.67 -12.47 2.88
N ALA A 500 -9.23 -12.73 1.65
CA ALA A 500 -8.62 -11.70 0.80
C ALA A 500 -9.66 -10.93 -0.04
N THR A 501 -10.82 -11.53 -0.30
CA THR A 501 -11.82 -10.96 -1.22
C THR A 501 -13.08 -10.47 -0.52
N GLN A 502 -13.24 -10.76 0.78
CA GLN A 502 -14.48 -10.51 1.50
C GLN A 502 -14.92 -9.04 1.44
N THR A 503 -14.04 -8.12 1.77
CA THR A 503 -14.36 -6.68 1.79
C THR A 503 -14.50 -6.14 0.37
N ALA A 504 -13.63 -6.56 -0.55
CA ALA A 504 -13.64 -6.10 -1.93
C ALA A 504 -14.93 -6.52 -2.66
N LEU A 505 -15.29 -7.82 -2.61
CA LEU A 505 -16.52 -8.32 -3.24
C LEU A 505 -17.77 -7.73 -2.58
N ARG A 506 -17.78 -7.60 -1.24
CA ARG A 506 -18.89 -6.98 -0.54
C ARG A 506 -19.13 -5.55 -0.99
N TYR A 507 -18.08 -4.73 -1.04
CA TYR A 507 -18.18 -3.35 -1.49
C TYR A 507 -18.69 -3.25 -2.94
N LEU A 508 -18.13 -4.07 -3.83
CA LEU A 508 -18.54 -4.06 -5.25
C LEU A 508 -19.95 -4.62 -5.46
N ALA A 509 -20.34 -5.63 -4.69
CA ALA A 509 -21.66 -6.25 -4.77
C ALA A 509 -22.80 -5.30 -4.32
N GLU A 510 -22.51 -4.30 -3.51
CA GLU A 510 -23.48 -3.25 -3.14
C GLU A 510 -23.96 -2.43 -4.34
N GLN A 511 -23.23 -2.45 -5.45
CA GLN A 511 -23.56 -1.76 -6.70
C GLN A 511 -24.40 -2.63 -7.66
N MET A 512 -24.62 -3.92 -7.34
CA MET A 512 -25.46 -4.82 -8.13
C MET A 512 -26.93 -4.48 -7.98
N GLN A 513 -27.70 -4.72 -9.04
CA GLN A 513 -29.17 -4.53 -9.02
C GLN A 513 -29.90 -5.72 -8.37
N THR A 514 -29.38 -6.93 -8.58
CA THR A 514 -29.95 -8.13 -7.96
C THR A 514 -29.46 -8.25 -6.52
N PRO A 515 -30.35 -8.53 -5.54
CA PRO A 515 -29.95 -8.77 -4.16
C PRO A 515 -28.89 -9.87 -4.02
N THR A 516 -27.92 -9.66 -3.16
CA THR A 516 -26.80 -10.57 -2.99
C THR A 516 -26.76 -11.20 -1.59
N THR A 517 -26.19 -12.39 -1.49
CA THR A 517 -25.76 -13.02 -0.25
C THR A 517 -24.31 -13.44 -0.42
N LEU A 518 -23.42 -12.81 0.34
CA LEU A 518 -22.00 -13.19 0.38
C LEU A 518 -21.75 -14.06 1.60
N PHE A 519 -20.92 -15.08 1.45
CA PHE A 519 -20.53 -15.97 2.55
C PHE A 519 -19.10 -16.46 2.40
N ASP A 520 -18.46 -16.75 3.55
CA ASP A 520 -17.12 -17.32 3.59
C ASP A 520 -17.16 -18.80 3.22
N ALA A 521 -16.70 -19.10 2.02
CA ALA A 521 -16.72 -20.44 1.46
C ALA A 521 -15.57 -21.35 1.93
N THR A 522 -14.68 -20.88 2.80
CA THR A 522 -13.58 -21.70 3.31
C THR A 522 -14.07 -22.79 4.26
N LYS A 523 -15.26 -22.63 4.85
CA LYS A 523 -15.82 -23.53 5.87
C LYS A 523 -17.25 -24.00 5.58
N CYS A 524 -18.01 -23.28 4.76
CA CYS A 524 -19.41 -23.58 4.51
C CYS A 524 -19.86 -23.16 3.11
N LEU A 525 -21.03 -23.65 2.74
CA LEU A 525 -21.74 -23.30 1.50
C LEU A 525 -23.18 -22.93 1.84
N VAL A 526 -23.67 -21.80 1.30
CA VAL A 526 -25.09 -21.43 1.38
C VAL A 526 -25.74 -21.71 0.03
N LEU A 527 -26.81 -22.49 0.05
CA LEU A 527 -27.64 -22.80 -1.12
C LEU A 527 -29.03 -22.14 -1.00
N PRO A 528 -29.64 -21.75 -2.11
CA PRO A 528 -30.98 -21.18 -2.11
C PRO A 528 -32.01 -22.18 -1.57
N ASN A 529 -33.13 -21.69 -1.02
CA ASN A 529 -34.28 -22.52 -0.69
C ASN A 529 -34.83 -23.19 -1.98
N SER A 530 -34.99 -24.51 -1.97
CA SER A 530 -35.52 -25.26 -3.10
C SER A 530 -36.93 -24.79 -3.53
N ALA A 531 -37.75 -24.30 -2.59
CA ALA A 531 -39.09 -23.77 -2.86
C ALA A 531 -39.07 -22.40 -3.58
N THR A 532 -37.98 -21.64 -3.47
CA THR A 532 -37.84 -20.32 -4.14
C THR A 532 -37.32 -20.41 -5.57
N GLY A 533 -37.00 -21.62 -6.03
CA GLY A 533 -36.46 -21.87 -7.36
C GLY A 533 -34.94 -21.70 -7.45
N PRO A 534 -34.40 -21.71 -8.68
CA PRO A 534 -32.97 -21.61 -8.91
C PRO A 534 -32.42 -20.22 -8.56
N ALA A 535 -31.12 -20.16 -8.24
CA ALA A 535 -30.43 -18.93 -8.03
C ALA A 535 -29.05 -18.92 -8.73
N VAL A 536 -28.46 -17.75 -8.89
CA VAL A 536 -27.10 -17.61 -9.39
C VAL A 536 -26.12 -17.83 -8.24
N LEU A 537 -25.05 -18.59 -8.48
CA LEU A 537 -23.92 -18.74 -7.57
C LEU A 537 -22.61 -18.40 -8.29
N LEU A 538 -21.95 -17.37 -7.81
CA LEU A 538 -20.60 -16.97 -8.23
C LEU A 538 -19.57 -17.59 -7.28
N VAL A 539 -18.72 -18.46 -7.81
CA VAL A 539 -17.71 -19.20 -7.05
C VAL A 539 -16.33 -18.66 -7.32
N GLY A 540 -15.60 -18.39 -6.25
CA GLY A 540 -14.22 -17.92 -6.31
C GLY A 540 -13.28 -18.92 -6.98
N PRO A 541 -12.16 -18.47 -7.56
CA PRO A 541 -11.27 -19.31 -8.39
C PRO A 541 -10.63 -20.45 -7.61
N TYR A 542 -10.36 -20.26 -6.31
CA TYR A 542 -9.67 -21.25 -5.46
C TYR A 542 -10.60 -22.00 -4.51
N ASP A 543 -11.90 -21.77 -4.59
CA ASP A 543 -12.87 -22.41 -3.73
C ASP A 543 -13.10 -23.87 -4.15
N GLY A 544 -12.34 -24.77 -3.56
CA GLY A 544 -12.44 -26.20 -3.77
C GLY A 544 -13.60 -26.85 -3.00
N LEU A 545 -13.90 -26.33 -1.78
CA LEU A 545 -14.94 -26.89 -0.92
C LEU A 545 -16.32 -26.74 -1.55
N THR A 546 -16.67 -25.55 -2.02
CA THR A 546 -17.94 -25.29 -2.72
C THR A 546 -18.12 -26.24 -3.89
N ASN A 547 -17.09 -26.45 -4.73
CA ASN A 547 -17.21 -27.37 -5.86
C ASN A 547 -17.45 -28.84 -5.44
N ALA A 548 -16.84 -29.28 -4.37
CA ALA A 548 -17.05 -30.63 -3.85
C ALA A 548 -18.47 -30.81 -3.31
N LEU A 549 -18.99 -29.81 -2.58
CA LEU A 549 -20.33 -29.84 -2.00
C LEU A 549 -21.42 -29.68 -3.07
N LEU A 550 -21.23 -28.80 -4.05
CA LEU A 550 -22.19 -28.61 -5.14
C LEU A 550 -22.51 -29.90 -5.89
N ARG A 551 -21.52 -30.72 -6.16
CA ARG A 551 -21.71 -32.00 -6.89
C ARG A 551 -22.62 -32.99 -6.16
N GLN A 552 -22.74 -32.86 -4.85
CA GLN A 552 -23.50 -33.78 -4.03
C GLN A 552 -24.86 -33.25 -3.63
N PHE A 553 -24.95 -31.96 -3.32
CA PHE A 553 -26.09 -31.36 -2.65
C PHE A 553 -26.92 -30.45 -3.54
N ALA A 554 -26.46 -30.16 -4.76
CA ALA A 554 -27.20 -29.30 -5.69
C ALA A 554 -27.09 -29.79 -7.14
N SER A 555 -28.14 -29.51 -7.92
CA SER A 555 -28.04 -29.50 -9.37
C SER A 555 -27.45 -28.14 -9.77
N ALA A 556 -26.19 -28.15 -10.16
CA ALA A 556 -25.46 -26.95 -10.53
C ALA A 556 -25.05 -27.00 -12.00
N THR A 557 -25.59 -26.08 -12.80
CA THR A 557 -25.22 -25.95 -14.21
C THR A 557 -24.21 -24.80 -14.34
N LEU A 558 -22.98 -25.11 -14.76
CA LEU A 558 -21.96 -24.11 -15.08
C LEU A 558 -22.43 -23.36 -16.35
N ILE A 559 -22.61 -22.05 -16.23
CA ILE A 559 -23.07 -21.18 -17.32
C ILE A 559 -21.89 -20.46 -17.96
N ASP A 560 -20.98 -19.92 -17.14
CA ASP A 560 -19.85 -19.12 -17.62
C ASP A 560 -18.67 -19.24 -16.68
N GLN A 561 -17.50 -18.84 -17.19
CA GLN A 561 -16.27 -18.77 -16.44
C GLN A 561 -15.61 -17.39 -16.63
N PRO A 562 -16.11 -16.37 -15.91
CA PRO A 562 -15.55 -15.02 -16.01
C PRO A 562 -14.04 -15.03 -15.78
N ALA A 563 -13.31 -14.53 -16.77
CA ALA A 563 -11.85 -14.56 -16.77
C ALA A 563 -11.28 -13.71 -15.62
N ARG A 564 -10.19 -14.20 -15.02
CA ARG A 564 -9.38 -13.48 -14.03
C ARG A 564 -7.98 -13.34 -14.57
N LEU A 565 -7.38 -12.16 -14.37
CA LEU A 565 -6.02 -11.92 -14.81
C LEU A 565 -5.03 -12.76 -14.01
N GLY A 566 -4.19 -13.52 -14.70
CA GLY A 566 -3.07 -14.27 -14.13
C GLY A 566 -3.44 -15.50 -13.31
N GLY A 567 -4.70 -15.91 -13.24
CA GLY A 567 -5.14 -17.06 -12.43
C GLY A 567 -6.33 -17.82 -13.00
N PRO A 568 -6.81 -18.84 -12.27
CA PRO A 568 -8.02 -19.56 -12.69
C PRO A 568 -9.24 -18.61 -12.71
N PRO A 569 -10.18 -18.82 -13.64
CA PRO A 569 -11.39 -17.99 -13.75
C PRO A 569 -12.32 -18.19 -12.55
N PHE A 570 -13.18 -17.21 -12.30
CA PHE A 570 -14.37 -17.40 -11.50
C PHE A 570 -15.28 -18.43 -12.20
N ARG A 571 -16.22 -18.98 -11.45
CA ARG A 571 -17.21 -19.94 -12.01
C ARG A 571 -18.59 -19.47 -11.67
N LEU A 572 -19.43 -19.36 -12.70
CA LEU A 572 -20.78 -18.86 -12.61
C LEU A 572 -21.77 -20.01 -12.84
N TYR A 573 -22.53 -20.34 -11.82
CA TYR A 573 -23.51 -21.41 -11.86
C TYR A 573 -24.93 -20.88 -11.72
N VAL A 574 -25.86 -21.64 -12.31
CA VAL A 574 -27.27 -21.65 -11.86
C VAL A 574 -27.43 -22.89 -11.00
N VAL A 575 -27.88 -22.71 -9.77
CA VAL A 575 -27.98 -23.77 -8.77
C VAL A 575 -29.40 -23.96 -8.28
N THR A 576 -29.78 -25.24 -8.11
CA THR A 576 -30.99 -25.65 -7.44
C THR A 576 -30.61 -26.75 -6.44
N PRO A 577 -30.92 -26.61 -5.16
CA PRO A 577 -30.63 -27.65 -4.18
C PRO A 577 -31.36 -28.94 -4.55
N ASN A 578 -30.67 -30.07 -4.33
CA ASN A 578 -31.33 -31.38 -4.48
C ASN A 578 -32.32 -31.55 -3.33
N ALA A 579 -33.54 -32.03 -3.63
CA ALA A 579 -34.50 -32.38 -2.59
C ALA A 579 -33.84 -33.32 -1.57
N GLY A 580 -33.86 -32.97 -0.29
CA GLY A 580 -33.26 -33.78 0.77
C GLY A 580 -33.89 -35.17 0.78
N GLN A 581 -33.08 -36.22 0.64
CA GLN A 581 -33.52 -37.61 0.80
C GLN A 581 -33.44 -38.06 2.28
N GLY A 582 -33.14 -37.14 3.19
CA GLY A 582 -33.06 -37.45 4.62
C GLY A 582 -34.40 -37.35 5.29
N ALA A 583 -34.73 -38.33 6.15
CA ALA A 583 -35.77 -38.15 7.12
C ALA A 583 -35.50 -36.84 7.89
N SER A 584 -36.50 -35.95 7.97
CA SER A 584 -36.40 -34.76 8.79
C SER A 584 -36.04 -35.21 10.20
N HIS A 585 -34.80 -34.95 10.61
CA HIS A 585 -34.47 -35.10 12.00
C HIS A 585 -35.17 -33.97 12.74
N ASP A 586 -35.97 -34.30 13.77
CA ASP A 586 -36.58 -33.30 14.64
C ASP A 586 -35.55 -32.53 15.48
N GLY A 587 -34.34 -32.40 14.92
CA GLY A 587 -33.19 -31.74 15.56
C GLY A 587 -33.10 -30.26 15.20
N PHE A 588 -33.38 -29.41 16.16
CA PHE A 588 -33.17 -27.98 16.05
C PHE A 588 -31.98 -27.59 16.91
N VAL A 589 -31.13 -26.74 16.35
CA VAL A 589 -30.07 -26.09 17.10
C VAL A 589 -30.25 -24.60 16.87
N GLN A 590 -30.76 -23.90 17.87
CA GLN A 590 -31.15 -22.50 17.75
C GLN A 590 -32.16 -22.30 16.59
N ASN A 591 -31.77 -21.60 15.55
CA ASN A 591 -32.57 -21.27 14.37
C ASN A 591 -32.19 -22.10 13.12
N LEU A 592 -31.42 -23.16 13.33
CA LEU A 592 -31.08 -24.11 12.28
C LEU A 592 -31.80 -25.43 12.52
N GLN A 593 -32.50 -25.92 11.48
CA GLN A 593 -33.05 -27.25 11.44
C GLN A 593 -32.08 -28.18 10.73
N LEU A 594 -31.68 -29.27 11.37
CA LEU A 594 -30.83 -30.27 10.76
C LEU A 594 -31.64 -31.06 9.69
N LEU A 595 -31.17 -31.02 8.45
CA LEU A 595 -31.75 -31.77 7.34
C LEU A 595 -31.03 -33.10 7.12
N ASP A 596 -29.72 -33.12 7.19
CA ASP A 596 -28.88 -34.31 6.99
C ASP A 596 -27.48 -34.12 7.63
N GLY A 597 -26.85 -35.23 8.00
CA GLY A 597 -25.47 -35.25 8.51
C GLY A 597 -24.77 -36.53 8.10
N ARG A 598 -23.68 -36.40 7.34
CA ARG A 598 -22.94 -37.55 6.82
C ARG A 598 -21.44 -37.35 7.00
N ALA A 599 -20.78 -38.39 7.53
CA ALA A 599 -19.35 -38.50 7.44
C ALA A 599 -18.98 -39.10 6.08
N GLN A 600 -18.12 -38.44 5.34
CA GLN A 600 -17.74 -38.84 3.99
C GLN A 600 -16.29 -38.46 3.67
N HIS A 601 -15.73 -39.16 2.73
CA HIS A 601 -14.44 -38.80 2.17
C HIS A 601 -14.65 -37.77 1.05
N LEU A 602 -14.18 -36.55 1.28
CA LEU A 602 -14.10 -35.55 0.21
C LEU A 602 -12.72 -35.67 -0.44
N ASN A 603 -12.68 -35.78 -1.79
CA ASN A 603 -11.42 -35.78 -2.55
C ASN A 603 -10.65 -34.44 -2.47
N LEU A 604 -10.94 -33.65 -1.47
CA LEU A 604 -10.25 -32.44 -1.06
C LEU A 604 -9.27 -32.83 0.05
N TYR A 605 -7.99 -32.58 -0.15
CA TYR A 605 -6.95 -32.77 0.87
C TYR A 605 -6.75 -34.22 1.37
N ASN A 606 -7.30 -35.22 0.69
CA ASN A 606 -7.17 -36.62 1.07
C ASN A 606 -7.59 -36.94 2.53
N SER A 607 -8.62 -36.24 3.03
CA SER A 607 -9.10 -36.34 4.40
C SER A 607 -10.57 -36.72 4.45
N SER A 608 -11.00 -37.31 5.58
CA SER A 608 -12.41 -37.59 5.86
C SER A 608 -13.08 -36.33 6.42
N TRP A 609 -14.30 -36.07 5.99
CA TRP A 609 -15.05 -34.89 6.38
C TRP A 609 -16.41 -35.29 6.91
N LEU A 610 -16.85 -34.60 7.96
CA LEU A 610 -18.25 -34.60 8.36
C LEU A 610 -18.93 -33.42 7.64
N VAL A 611 -19.95 -33.70 6.85
CA VAL A 611 -20.76 -32.65 6.22
C VAL A 611 -22.16 -32.69 6.86
N THR A 612 -22.59 -31.54 7.36
CA THR A 612 -23.91 -31.33 7.92
C THR A 612 -24.70 -30.35 7.07
N ARG A 613 -26.00 -30.63 6.86
CA ARG A 613 -26.90 -29.82 6.07
C ARG A 613 -28.02 -29.29 6.95
N TRP A 614 -28.20 -28.01 6.94
CA TRP A 614 -29.13 -27.30 7.81
C TRP A 614 -30.04 -26.42 6.97
N SER A 615 -31.26 -26.13 7.45
CA SER A 615 -32.14 -25.10 6.92
C SER A 615 -32.26 -23.95 7.90
N PHE A 616 -32.22 -22.72 7.40
CA PHE A 616 -32.48 -21.53 8.21
C PHE A 616 -33.99 -21.44 8.53
N MET A 617 -34.33 -21.21 9.79
CA MET A 617 -35.68 -21.13 10.30
C MET A 617 -36.29 -19.73 10.22
N TRP A 618 -35.49 -18.71 9.97
CA TRP A 618 -35.93 -17.33 9.74
C TRP A 618 -35.05 -16.58 8.77
N SER A 619 -35.52 -15.40 8.33
CA SER A 619 -34.78 -14.51 7.43
C SER A 619 -34.14 -13.36 8.20
N GLU A 620 -32.89 -13.07 7.85
CA GLU A 620 -32.19 -11.84 8.24
C GLU A 620 -31.87 -11.03 7.00
N GLN A 621 -32.41 -9.81 6.95
CA GLN A 621 -32.16 -8.92 5.84
C GLN A 621 -30.74 -8.34 5.92
N PRO A 622 -30.14 -8.02 4.80
CA PRO A 622 -28.86 -7.32 4.80
C PRO A 622 -29.00 -6.02 5.58
N ARG A 623 -28.19 -5.85 6.63
CA ARG A 623 -28.06 -4.59 7.35
C ARG A 623 -26.73 -3.96 7.03
N PHE A 624 -26.70 -2.63 7.07
CA PHE A 624 -25.48 -1.88 6.78
C PHE A 624 -24.29 -2.44 7.58
N ARG A 625 -23.28 -2.92 6.86
CA ARG A 625 -22.03 -3.50 7.38
C ARG A 625 -22.18 -4.63 8.41
N THR A 626 -23.34 -5.21 8.54
CA THR A 626 -23.58 -6.32 9.48
C THR A 626 -23.22 -7.65 8.85
N THR A 627 -22.66 -8.57 9.62
CA THR A 627 -22.45 -9.97 9.26
C THR A 627 -23.11 -10.88 10.29
N TYR A 628 -23.64 -11.98 9.79
CA TYR A 628 -24.27 -13.03 10.60
C TYR A 628 -23.33 -14.22 10.66
N ASN A 629 -23.20 -14.82 11.82
CA ASN A 629 -22.21 -15.86 12.04
C ASN A 629 -22.84 -17.05 12.75
N TYR A 630 -22.53 -18.25 12.27
CA TYR A 630 -22.73 -19.49 12.99
C TYR A 630 -21.37 -20.13 13.27
N ALA A 631 -21.06 -20.28 14.56
CA ALA A 631 -19.96 -21.11 15.01
C ALA A 631 -20.52 -22.48 15.39
N LEU A 632 -20.27 -23.48 14.56
CA LEU A 632 -20.65 -24.86 14.80
C LEU A 632 -19.43 -25.61 15.30
N THR A 633 -19.58 -26.34 16.41
CA THR A 633 -18.54 -27.19 17.00
C THR A 633 -19.05 -28.62 17.02
N VAL A 634 -18.29 -29.51 16.42
CA VAL A 634 -18.56 -30.95 16.46
C VAL A 634 -17.67 -31.65 17.49
N LEU A 635 -18.26 -32.57 18.23
CA LEU A 635 -17.62 -33.40 19.24
C LEU A 635 -17.79 -34.86 18.80
N PRO A 636 -16.81 -35.45 18.09
CA PRO A 636 -16.86 -36.83 17.68
C PRO A 636 -16.94 -37.75 18.93
N ASN A 637 -17.91 -38.65 18.96
CA ASN A 637 -18.17 -39.56 20.09
C ASN A 637 -18.28 -38.84 21.46
N GLY A 638 -18.62 -37.55 21.48
CA GLY A 638 -18.69 -36.73 22.68
C GLY A 638 -17.34 -36.29 23.25
N ASP A 639 -16.26 -36.55 22.52
CA ASP A 639 -14.89 -36.22 22.96
C ASP A 639 -14.56 -34.74 22.69
N SER A 640 -14.30 -33.97 23.73
CA SER A 640 -13.94 -32.56 23.63
C SER A 640 -12.52 -32.31 23.09
N GLU A 641 -11.59 -33.28 23.27
CA GLU A 641 -10.23 -33.14 22.77
C GLU A 641 -10.15 -33.28 21.24
N GLN A 642 -11.12 -33.98 20.64
CA GLN A 642 -11.25 -34.14 19.20
C GLN A 642 -12.20 -33.12 18.57
N SER A 643 -12.62 -32.12 19.31
CA SER A 643 -13.55 -31.11 18.83
C SER A 643 -13.02 -30.35 17.60
N ARG A 644 -13.93 -30.08 16.65
CA ARG A 644 -13.66 -29.27 15.48
C ARG A 644 -14.69 -28.15 15.39
N GLN A 645 -14.23 -26.96 15.09
CA GLN A 645 -15.11 -25.79 14.96
C GLN A 645 -15.06 -25.28 13.51
N SER A 646 -16.23 -24.88 13.02
CA SER A 646 -16.38 -24.16 11.78
C SER A 646 -17.15 -22.86 12.03
N LEU A 647 -16.63 -21.75 11.51
CA LEU A 647 -17.27 -20.45 11.57
C LEU A 647 -17.80 -20.10 10.19
N CYS A 648 -19.12 -20.06 10.03
CA CYS A 648 -19.79 -19.65 8.81
C CYS A 648 -20.25 -18.19 8.95
N THR A 649 -19.74 -17.33 8.07
CA THR A 649 -20.04 -15.90 8.05
C THR A 649 -20.76 -15.54 6.76
N PHE A 650 -21.85 -14.77 6.84
CA PHE A 650 -22.65 -14.34 5.70
C PHE A 650 -23.29 -12.96 5.91
N THR A 651 -23.67 -12.29 4.81
CA THR A 651 -24.20 -10.92 4.85
C THR A 651 -25.72 -10.86 5.00
N SER A 652 -26.41 -11.93 4.63
CA SER A 652 -27.87 -12.09 4.78
C SER A 652 -28.23 -13.56 4.76
N MET A 653 -29.38 -13.92 5.27
CA MET A 653 -29.95 -15.26 5.17
C MET A 653 -31.44 -15.19 4.92
N ARG A 654 -31.99 -16.21 4.30
CA ARG A 654 -33.43 -16.35 4.05
C ARG A 654 -33.94 -17.63 4.67
N GLU A 655 -35.13 -17.58 5.17
CA GLU A 655 -35.85 -18.76 5.65
C GLU A 655 -35.90 -19.83 4.56
N GLY A 656 -35.52 -21.04 4.91
CA GLY A 656 -35.47 -22.18 4.03
C GLY A 656 -34.21 -22.25 3.15
N ASP A 657 -33.33 -21.23 3.13
CA ASP A 657 -32.01 -21.39 2.54
C ASP A 657 -31.21 -22.44 3.34
N GLU A 658 -30.34 -23.16 2.65
CA GLU A 658 -29.61 -24.25 3.24
C GLU A 658 -28.16 -23.90 3.53
N LEU A 659 -27.72 -24.23 4.73
CA LEU A 659 -26.34 -24.08 5.19
C LEU A 659 -25.68 -25.47 5.23
N LEU A 660 -24.68 -25.69 4.37
CA LEU A 660 -23.82 -26.87 4.43
C LEU A 660 -22.52 -26.49 5.14
N VAL A 661 -22.20 -27.25 6.18
CA VAL A 661 -20.98 -27.05 6.97
C VAL A 661 -20.11 -28.31 6.90
N ALA A 662 -18.85 -28.11 6.55
CA ALA A 662 -17.88 -29.19 6.45
C ALA A 662 -16.85 -29.10 7.57
N PHE A 663 -16.63 -30.23 8.25
CA PHE A 663 -15.65 -30.35 9.34
C PHE A 663 -14.61 -31.39 8.94
N ASP A 664 -13.34 -31.01 9.01
CA ASP A 664 -12.23 -31.92 8.81
C ASP A 664 -12.11 -32.89 10.00
N LEU A 665 -12.18 -34.18 9.72
CA LEU A 665 -12.01 -35.22 10.73
C LEU A 665 -10.53 -35.64 10.83
N PRO A 666 -10.07 -36.08 11.99
CA PRO A 666 -8.67 -36.51 12.17
C PRO A 666 -8.23 -37.55 11.15
N VAL A 667 -7.07 -37.37 10.54
CA VAL A 667 -6.50 -38.32 9.59
C VAL A 667 -6.17 -39.63 10.32
N GLY A 668 -6.70 -40.76 9.82
CA GLY A 668 -6.45 -42.09 10.41
C GLY A 668 -7.41 -42.51 11.52
N GLY A 669 -8.40 -41.66 11.86
CA GLY A 669 -9.47 -42.02 12.77
C GLY A 669 -10.55 -42.88 12.11
N SER A 670 -11.16 -43.85 12.82
CA SER A 670 -12.40 -44.49 12.41
C SER A 670 -13.50 -43.40 12.28
N VAL A 671 -14.37 -43.56 11.30
CA VAL A 671 -15.55 -42.67 11.17
C VAL A 671 -16.29 -42.72 12.51
N PRO A 672 -16.58 -41.54 13.14
CA PRO A 672 -17.23 -41.51 14.44
C PRO A 672 -18.61 -42.16 14.35
N THR A 673 -18.98 -42.96 15.33
CA THR A 673 -20.29 -43.61 15.40
C THR A 673 -21.40 -42.65 15.83
N SER A 674 -21.01 -41.59 16.53
CA SER A 674 -21.93 -40.48 16.91
C SER A 674 -21.19 -39.15 16.90
N VAL A 675 -21.91 -38.08 16.65
CA VAL A 675 -21.36 -36.72 16.68
C VAL A 675 -22.32 -35.83 17.44
N THR A 676 -21.80 -35.19 18.47
CA THR A 676 -22.54 -34.10 19.16
C THR A 676 -22.18 -32.78 18.53
N ILE A 677 -23.18 -31.98 18.17
CA ILE A 677 -22.99 -30.68 17.53
C ILE A 677 -23.46 -29.59 18.50
N ARG A 678 -22.59 -28.67 18.79
CA ARG A 678 -22.93 -27.43 19.50
C ARG A 678 -22.88 -26.29 18.54
N THR A 679 -23.78 -25.30 18.71
CA THR A 679 -23.79 -24.12 17.85
C THR A 679 -23.87 -22.85 18.68
N GLN A 680 -23.25 -21.81 18.15
CA GLN A 680 -23.37 -20.45 18.66
C GLN A 680 -23.69 -19.54 17.49
N TYR A 681 -24.81 -18.83 17.58
CA TYR A 681 -25.17 -17.76 16.62
C TYR A 681 -24.80 -16.40 17.22
N PHE A 682 -24.18 -15.55 16.42
CA PHE A 682 -23.92 -14.18 16.79
C PHE A 682 -23.90 -13.24 15.58
N VAL A 683 -24.31 -12.02 15.83
CA VAL A 683 -24.29 -10.95 14.84
C VAL A 683 -23.08 -10.08 15.09
N THR A 684 -22.26 -9.97 14.06
CA THR A 684 -21.17 -9.01 14.07
C THR A 684 -21.67 -7.74 13.39
N VAL A 685 -21.91 -6.74 14.19
CA VAL A 685 -21.99 -5.37 13.68
C VAL A 685 -20.56 -4.88 13.74
N PRO A 686 -19.93 -4.49 12.64
CA PRO A 686 -18.62 -3.89 12.73
C PRO A 686 -18.77 -2.66 13.63
N ASN A 687 -18.33 -2.77 14.86
CA ASN A 687 -17.84 -1.63 15.57
C ASN A 687 -16.55 -1.31 14.83
N ASP A 688 -16.73 -0.66 13.69
CA ASP A 688 -15.58 -0.11 13.01
C ASP A 688 -15.08 0.97 14.00
N PRO A 689 -14.02 0.70 14.76
CA PRO A 689 -13.48 1.67 15.72
C PRO A 689 -13.16 2.98 15.03
N VAL A 690 -13.08 2.91 13.72
CA VAL A 690 -12.93 3.98 12.77
C VAL A 690 -13.95 5.10 12.95
N TYR A 691 -15.19 4.80 13.31
CA TYR A 691 -16.23 5.84 13.34
C TYR A 691 -16.33 6.57 14.68
N GLY A 692 -15.71 6.04 15.74
CA GLY A 692 -15.59 6.66 17.04
C GLY A 692 -16.88 7.00 17.78
N PRO A 693 -16.76 7.58 18.99
CA PRO A 693 -17.90 7.83 19.86
C PRO A 693 -18.86 8.91 19.38
N LEU A 694 -18.49 9.75 18.42
CA LEU A 694 -19.35 10.82 17.89
C LEU A 694 -20.56 10.30 17.10
N HIS A 695 -20.50 9.08 16.57
CA HIS A 695 -21.62 8.42 15.91
C HIS A 695 -22.36 7.44 16.82
N ALA A 696 -21.91 7.33 18.06
CA ALA A 696 -22.44 6.44 19.07
C ALA A 696 -23.91 6.73 19.41
N GLU A 697 -24.31 7.98 19.37
CA GLU A 697 -25.65 8.39 19.81
C GLU A 697 -26.71 8.22 18.70
N THR A 698 -26.33 8.17 17.43
CA THR A 698 -27.27 8.09 16.30
C THR A 698 -27.63 6.67 15.89
N ASN A 699 -26.86 5.68 16.34
CA ASN A 699 -27.07 4.29 15.95
C ASN A 699 -26.69 3.34 17.11
N ASN A 700 -27.58 3.19 18.10
CA ASN A 700 -27.38 2.30 19.25
C ASN A 700 -27.04 0.83 18.88
N SER A 701 -27.21 0.42 17.61
CA SER A 701 -26.83 -0.89 17.10
C SER A 701 -25.40 -0.97 16.55
N LEU A 702 -24.74 0.17 16.30
CA LEU A 702 -23.38 0.24 15.74
C LEU A 702 -22.30 0.43 16.82
N ASN A 703 -22.71 0.61 18.07
CA ASN A 703 -21.84 1.11 19.15
C ASN A 703 -21.20 0.08 20.04
N THR A 704 -21.52 -1.16 19.88
CA THR A 704 -20.90 -2.20 20.69
C THR A 704 -19.93 -2.97 19.82
N ALA A 705 -18.66 -2.93 20.21
CA ALA A 705 -17.64 -3.85 19.72
C ALA A 705 -18.24 -5.23 19.73
N TRP A 706 -18.65 -5.91 18.77
CA TRP A 706 -19.17 -7.27 18.78
C TRP A 706 -20.39 -7.44 19.70
N VAL A 707 -21.58 -7.15 19.20
CA VAL A 707 -22.80 -7.65 19.87
C VAL A 707 -22.86 -9.15 19.59
N THR A 708 -22.36 -9.92 20.51
CA THR A 708 -22.60 -11.35 20.53
C THR A 708 -24.01 -11.53 21.10
N LEU A 709 -24.97 -11.82 20.26
CA LEU A 709 -26.24 -12.34 20.70
C LEU A 709 -25.99 -13.81 21.02
N GLN A 710 -25.64 -14.13 22.26
CA GLN A 710 -25.69 -15.49 22.75
C GLN A 710 -27.16 -15.90 22.79
N ALA A 711 -27.45 -17.10 22.29
CA ALA A 711 -28.73 -17.74 22.65
C ALA A 711 -28.80 -17.81 24.16
N THR A 712 -29.91 -17.34 24.69
CA THR A 712 -30.21 -17.45 26.13
C THR A 712 -30.10 -18.90 26.54
N ASP A 713 -29.26 -19.14 27.54
CA ASP A 713 -29.16 -20.27 28.43
C ASP A 713 -29.66 -21.63 27.88
N GLY A 714 -28.81 -22.35 27.22
CA GLY A 714 -28.99 -23.72 26.84
C GLY A 714 -27.94 -24.11 25.79
N GLU A 715 -27.03 -24.97 26.17
CA GLU A 715 -26.18 -25.66 25.20
C GLU A 715 -27.10 -26.54 24.32
N ASP A 716 -27.62 -25.98 23.25
CA ASP A 716 -28.37 -26.78 22.29
C ASP A 716 -27.36 -27.71 21.58
N SER A 717 -27.43 -28.98 21.90
CA SER A 717 -26.63 -30.03 21.31
C SER A 717 -27.50 -31.07 20.62
N ILE A 718 -27.12 -31.44 19.43
CA ILE A 718 -27.75 -32.53 18.69
C ILE A 718 -26.74 -33.67 18.59
N THR A 719 -27.15 -34.88 18.92
CA THR A 719 -26.37 -36.07 18.66
C THR A 719 -26.86 -36.73 17.38
N VAL A 720 -26.01 -36.77 16.37
CA VAL A 720 -26.27 -37.43 15.10
C VAL A 720 -25.59 -38.80 15.10
N VAL A 721 -26.37 -39.86 14.97
CA VAL A 721 -25.83 -41.21 14.83
C VAL A 721 -25.46 -41.42 13.38
N ALA A 722 -24.18 -41.67 13.12
CA ALA A 722 -23.72 -42.06 11.77
C ALA A 722 -24.34 -43.44 11.40
N LYS A 723 -25.10 -43.46 10.30
CA LYS A 723 -25.56 -44.72 9.68
C LYS A 723 -24.51 -45.25 8.73
#